data_b100635241b038ce50f9b5a56b48b9bb
#
_entry.id   b100635241b038ce50f9b5a56b48b9bb
#
_cell.length_a   1.000
_cell.length_b   1.000
_cell.length_c   1.000
_cell.angle_alpha   90.00
_cell.angle_beta   90.00
_cell.angle_gamma   90.00
#
_symmetry.space_group_name_H-M   'P 1'
#
loop_
_entity.id
_entity.type
_entity.pdbx_description
1 polymer ?
#
loop_
_entity_poly.entity_id
_entity_poly.type
_entity_poly.pdbx_seq_one_letter_code
_entity_poly.pdbx_strand_id
1 'polypeptide(L)'
;MKRAAAVLIPAILLFPLAALPVAAQSQAKTLTVEDIFAHGPLIGTPPKDLAWSPDGQHLTYLDGGELVDIAPGSERPHVLVSRAKISALAVGKASEQDNDHRDRYKMANYLWAPDSKHLLFDSNGRLWLYDLSNGTGLQMGFTGEASGSDPKFSPNGEFISFIRNHSLAVVHLRDPGTPTTLVAATSTPGILNGEVDWVYQEELDTRSNYFWSPDSKQLAFLQMNETAVPQYPITDWIPMHATVDQQSYPQPGDPNPDVRVGVVASKGGKTSWIKLPIHAGQDYIPRFGWVDQKTVWIELVTRDQKHRDIYFADASTGQSHIVLQLLDEKFLNEDYDVYAAHGSIVLTNWNDGHKHIYLYQFDEGKTDATAKLQLQLTKGDFEVSDIYRVDPSRKEVFYASNEGSVLEQQVWQVNFDGERKQLSSGAGHHEATFAPIGASFADKFSSRMKPPLLQLCSIGQKCDVFWSTRAVESYSFRPPEQLEVKVQDGTSLYATLLLPDGVTNPASVPLVVNPYGGPGPQTVANRWSDSLLFDQLLAQHGFAVLHADNRGTGRRGRAFAQAAYHNFGPIQFEDQMAVVDAALAKFPQLDGKRMGWWGWSWGGTFTLYALTHSDRFRTGVAVAPVTDWRNYDSIYTERYMSLPGEFSDGYKTFSVVNSASKLKGRLLLVHGTGDDNVHLENTVQFVQKLIEAGIPYDLQIYPRKTHSISGPDVRTHLYNRILTQFEQYLKPQIQ
;
A
#
# COMPACT_ATOMS: atom_id res chain seq x y z
N MET A 1 95.69 -8.32 -46.10
CA MET A 1 95.06 -9.28 -45.19
C MET A 1 94.97 -8.69 -43.77
N LYS A 2 93.91 -8.09 -43.37
CA LYS A 2 93.51 -7.84 -42.00
C LYS A 2 92.01 -7.55 -41.99
N ARG A 3 91.25 -8.40 -41.38
CA ARG A 3 89.77 -8.28 -41.22
C ARG A 3 89.56 -7.28 -40.06
N ALA A 4 88.77 -6.25 -40.29
CA ALA A 4 88.24 -5.42 -39.25
C ALA A 4 86.87 -5.87 -38.85
N ALA A 5 86.67 -6.15 -37.55
CA ALA A 5 85.36 -6.52 -36.97
C ALA A 5 84.62 -5.22 -36.57
N ALA A 6 83.43 -5.09 -37.06
CA ALA A 6 82.53 -4.00 -36.67
C ALA A 6 81.70 -4.46 -35.46
N VAL A 7 81.75 -3.67 -34.39
CA VAL A 7 80.96 -3.86 -33.18
C VAL A 7 79.66 -3.01 -33.36
N LEU A 8 78.53 -3.67 -33.41
CA LEU A 8 77.19 -3.07 -33.36
C LEU A 8 76.79 -2.84 -31.90
N ILE A 9 76.59 -1.60 -31.53
CA ILE A 9 75.98 -1.15 -30.24
C ILE A 9 74.49 -1.06 -30.45
N PRO A 10 73.59 -1.76 -29.70
CA PRO A 10 72.16 -1.56 -29.81
C PRO A 10 71.75 -0.25 -29.05
N ALA A 11 71.12 0.64 -29.76
CA ALA A 11 70.47 1.81 -29.17
C ALA A 11 69.20 1.41 -28.42
N ILE A 12 69.16 1.54 -27.09
CA ILE A 12 67.96 1.36 -26.28
C ILE A 12 67.13 2.62 -26.41
N LEU A 13 66.00 2.53 -27.12
CA LEU A 13 64.95 3.54 -27.15
C LEU A 13 64.16 3.52 -25.83
N LEU A 14 64.41 4.46 -24.95
CA LEU A 14 63.57 4.74 -23.76
C LEU A 14 62.29 5.46 -24.24
N PHE A 15 61.16 4.72 -24.29
CA PHE A 15 59.83 5.30 -24.38
C PHE A 15 59.46 5.85 -23.00
N PRO A 16 58.99 7.09 -22.88
CA PRO A 16 58.43 7.56 -21.61
C PRO A 16 57.11 6.80 -21.37
N LEU A 17 56.99 6.05 -20.28
CA LEU A 17 55.71 5.57 -19.75
C LEU A 17 54.88 6.80 -19.41
N ALA A 18 53.87 7.11 -20.25
CA ALA A 18 52.84 8.04 -19.90
C ALA A 18 52.04 7.42 -18.74
N ALA A 19 52.16 7.96 -17.55
CA ALA A 19 51.34 7.62 -16.41
C ALA A 19 49.88 7.96 -16.80
N LEU A 20 49.05 6.93 -17.04
CA LEU A 20 47.62 7.09 -17.12
C LEU A 20 47.14 7.74 -15.80
N PRO A 21 46.33 8.81 -15.85
CA PRO A 21 45.79 9.36 -14.62
C PRO A 21 44.98 8.25 -13.96
N VAL A 22 45.41 7.84 -12.77
CA VAL A 22 44.57 7.04 -11.83
C VAL A 22 43.35 7.94 -11.60
N ALA A 23 42.22 7.53 -12.18
CA ALA A 23 40.94 8.15 -11.86
C ALA A 23 40.83 8.15 -10.33
N ALA A 24 40.86 9.32 -9.72
CA ALA A 24 40.63 9.45 -8.30
C ALA A 24 39.27 8.83 -8.05
N GLN A 25 39.22 7.68 -7.35
CA GLN A 25 37.99 7.14 -6.83
C GLN A 25 37.37 8.25 -5.99
N SER A 26 36.28 8.82 -6.46
CA SER A 26 35.52 9.79 -5.68
C SER A 26 35.17 9.13 -4.35
N GLN A 27 35.62 9.74 -3.27
CA GLN A 27 35.31 9.24 -1.93
C GLN A 27 33.78 9.19 -1.81
N ALA A 28 33.23 8.02 -1.47
CA ALA A 28 31.78 7.86 -1.33
C ALA A 28 31.23 8.89 -0.34
N LYS A 29 30.08 9.49 -0.68
CA LYS A 29 29.44 10.46 0.20
C LYS A 29 28.94 9.80 1.47
N THR A 30 29.06 10.50 2.59
CA THR A 30 28.38 10.16 3.83
C THR A 30 26.92 10.57 3.72
N LEU A 31 26.00 9.68 4.07
CA LEU A 31 24.57 9.95 4.05
C LEU A 31 24.18 10.82 5.25
N THR A 32 23.31 11.80 5.06
CA THR A 32 22.73 12.64 6.11
C THR A 32 21.20 12.52 6.11
N VAL A 33 20.55 12.97 7.19
CA VAL A 33 19.07 13.01 7.24
C VAL A 33 18.53 13.96 6.17
N GLU A 34 19.24 15.07 5.93
CA GLU A 34 18.92 16.06 4.91
C GLU A 34 19.00 15.47 3.49
N ASP A 35 20.00 14.63 3.20
CA ASP A 35 20.12 13.94 1.91
C ASP A 35 18.93 13.02 1.65
N ILE A 36 18.40 12.39 2.70
CA ILE A 36 17.27 11.44 2.56
C ILE A 36 15.95 12.18 2.36
N PHE A 37 15.72 13.29 3.08
CA PHE A 37 14.39 13.87 3.22
C PHE A 37 14.22 15.31 2.78
N ALA A 38 15.25 16.17 2.89
CA ALA A 38 15.09 17.62 2.72
C ALA A 38 14.79 18.06 1.29
N HIS A 39 15.20 17.27 0.29
CA HIS A 39 15.09 17.62 -1.13
C HIS A 39 14.15 16.67 -1.90
N GLY A 40 13.23 16.02 -1.20
CA GLY A 40 12.43 14.91 -1.71
C GLY A 40 13.16 13.58 -1.56
N PRO A 41 12.59 12.46 -2.06
CA PRO A 41 13.23 11.15 -1.97
C PRO A 41 14.63 11.15 -2.62
N LEU A 42 15.64 10.60 -1.95
CA LEU A 42 17.01 10.54 -2.47
C LEU A 42 17.08 9.85 -3.86
N ILE A 43 16.23 8.85 -4.08
CA ILE A 43 16.12 8.15 -5.37
C ILE A 43 15.43 8.98 -6.46
N GLY A 44 15.01 10.22 -6.17
CA GLY A 44 14.11 10.99 -7.01
C GLY A 44 12.66 10.52 -6.89
N THR A 45 11.79 11.15 -7.65
CA THR A 45 10.38 10.75 -7.72
C THR A 45 10.21 9.80 -8.91
N PRO A 46 9.92 8.50 -8.68
CA PRO A 46 9.60 7.60 -9.78
C PRO A 46 8.37 8.07 -10.55
N PRO A 47 8.23 7.74 -11.83
CA PRO A 47 7.00 7.96 -12.58
C PRO A 47 5.77 7.44 -11.85
N LYS A 48 4.69 8.23 -11.88
CA LYS A 48 3.41 7.93 -11.24
C LYS A 48 2.33 7.64 -12.29
N ASP A 49 1.24 7.01 -11.86
CA ASP A 49 0.01 6.80 -12.64
C ASP A 49 0.29 6.07 -13.97
N LEU A 50 0.99 4.95 -13.91
CA LEU A 50 1.18 4.12 -15.09
C LEU A 50 -0.17 3.60 -15.59
N ALA A 51 -0.54 3.98 -16.81
CA ALA A 51 -1.80 3.60 -17.43
C ALA A 51 -1.63 3.22 -18.90
N TRP A 52 -2.25 2.12 -19.30
CA TRP A 52 -2.31 1.74 -20.69
C TRP A 52 -3.50 2.39 -21.40
N SER A 53 -3.29 2.77 -22.66
CA SER A 53 -4.41 3.08 -23.53
C SER A 53 -5.31 1.85 -23.73
N PRO A 54 -6.62 2.02 -23.94
CA PRO A 54 -7.57 0.91 -24.14
C PRO A 54 -7.20 -0.03 -25.30
N ASP A 55 -6.55 0.50 -26.34
CA ASP A 55 -6.04 -0.30 -27.49
C ASP A 55 -4.71 -1.01 -27.19
N GLY A 56 -4.13 -0.83 -25.99
CA GLY A 56 -2.87 -1.47 -25.57
C GLY A 56 -1.62 -1.01 -26.32
N GLN A 57 -1.71 0.10 -27.08
CA GLN A 57 -0.59 0.58 -27.89
C GLN A 57 0.31 1.58 -27.15
N HIS A 58 -0.20 2.24 -26.11
CA HIS A 58 0.47 3.28 -25.39
C HIS A 58 0.50 2.97 -23.88
N LEU A 59 1.70 2.93 -23.29
CA LEU A 59 1.87 3.01 -21.86
C LEU A 59 2.19 4.45 -21.51
N THR A 60 1.33 5.12 -20.74
CA THR A 60 1.55 6.49 -20.29
C THR A 60 1.82 6.56 -18.79
N TYR A 61 2.51 7.62 -18.38
CA TYR A 61 2.82 7.89 -16.97
C TYR A 61 3.18 9.37 -16.76
N LEU A 62 3.03 9.85 -15.54
CA LEU A 62 3.45 11.19 -15.15
C LEU A 62 4.92 11.16 -14.66
N ASP A 63 5.77 11.95 -15.31
CA ASP A 63 7.16 12.17 -14.90
C ASP A 63 7.50 13.67 -14.92
N GLY A 64 7.98 14.17 -13.80
CA GLY A 64 8.35 15.58 -13.67
C GLY A 64 7.23 16.59 -13.99
N GLY A 65 5.96 16.18 -13.91
CA GLY A 65 4.78 16.98 -14.25
C GLY A 65 4.43 16.98 -15.75
N GLU A 66 5.04 16.12 -16.53
CA GLU A 66 4.71 15.84 -17.94
C GLU A 66 4.01 14.48 -18.05
N LEU A 67 3.08 14.35 -18.99
CA LEU A 67 2.57 13.05 -19.39
C LEU A 67 3.47 12.49 -20.48
N VAL A 68 4.10 11.39 -20.17
CA VAL A 68 5.05 10.71 -21.05
C VAL A 68 4.40 9.43 -21.59
N ASP A 69 4.73 9.07 -22.82
CA ASP A 69 4.26 7.86 -23.52
C ASP A 69 5.42 7.00 -23.97
N ILE A 70 5.24 5.69 -23.89
CA ILE A 70 6.11 4.70 -24.51
C ILE A 70 5.27 3.58 -25.13
N ALA A 71 5.50 3.31 -26.42
CA ALA A 71 4.83 2.23 -27.13
C ALA A 71 5.66 0.93 -27.05
N PRO A 72 5.02 -0.26 -27.06
CA PRO A 72 5.72 -1.53 -27.18
C PRO A 72 6.64 -1.57 -28.42
N GLY A 73 7.92 -1.92 -28.22
CA GLY A 73 8.94 -1.91 -29.26
C GLY A 73 9.57 -0.54 -29.56
N SER A 74 9.18 0.51 -28.83
CA SER A 74 9.85 1.82 -28.90
C SER A 74 11.09 1.83 -28.00
N GLU A 75 12.18 2.42 -28.51
CA GLU A 75 13.43 2.53 -27.73
C GLU A 75 13.42 3.67 -26.71
N ARG A 76 12.54 4.66 -26.87
CA ARG A 76 12.57 5.88 -26.03
C ARG A 76 11.16 6.39 -25.73
N PRO A 77 10.91 6.81 -24.47
CA PRO A 77 9.72 7.57 -24.13
C PRO A 77 9.68 8.93 -24.84
N HIS A 78 8.48 9.45 -25.09
CA HIS A 78 8.28 10.81 -25.60
C HIS A 78 7.21 11.54 -24.81
N VAL A 79 7.29 12.87 -24.76
CA VAL A 79 6.32 13.71 -24.06
C VAL A 79 5.03 13.80 -24.87
N LEU A 80 3.95 13.24 -24.35
CA LEU A 80 2.62 13.28 -24.95
C LEU A 80 1.90 14.60 -24.62
N VAL A 81 1.95 15.02 -23.34
CA VAL A 81 1.41 16.32 -22.89
C VAL A 81 2.43 17.02 -22.01
N SER A 82 2.86 18.23 -22.43
CA SER A 82 3.88 18.95 -21.71
C SER A 82 3.38 19.50 -20.37
N ARG A 83 4.32 19.70 -19.42
CA ARG A 83 4.06 20.32 -18.11
C ARG A 83 3.28 21.65 -18.24
N ALA A 84 3.65 22.50 -19.21
CA ALA A 84 2.97 23.77 -19.41
C ALA A 84 1.48 23.59 -19.73
N LYS A 85 1.14 22.60 -20.55
CA LYS A 85 -0.27 22.28 -20.90
C LYS A 85 -1.02 21.72 -19.69
N ILE A 86 -0.44 20.75 -18.95
CA ILE A 86 -1.06 20.20 -17.73
C ILE A 86 -1.24 21.30 -16.69
N SER A 87 -0.21 22.14 -16.47
CA SER A 87 -0.31 23.27 -15.52
C SER A 87 -1.36 24.30 -15.91
N ALA A 88 -1.65 24.48 -17.20
CA ALA A 88 -2.72 25.37 -17.66
C ALA A 88 -4.13 24.85 -17.33
N LEU A 89 -4.29 23.56 -17.11
CA LEU A 89 -5.54 22.93 -16.64
C LEU A 89 -5.66 23.02 -15.12
N ALA A 90 -4.53 23.22 -14.40
CA ALA A 90 -4.53 23.24 -12.95
C ALA A 90 -5.14 24.54 -12.41
N VAL A 91 -6.11 24.44 -11.51
CA VAL A 91 -6.73 25.59 -10.85
C VAL A 91 -6.60 25.42 -9.34
N GLY A 92 -5.80 26.32 -8.72
CA GLY A 92 -5.54 26.26 -7.29
C GLY A 92 -4.42 25.26 -6.94
N LYS A 93 -4.09 25.22 -5.66
CA LYS A 93 -3.19 24.20 -5.07
C LYS A 93 -4.05 23.28 -4.20
N ALA A 94 -3.89 21.97 -4.35
CA ALA A 94 -4.43 21.02 -3.39
C ALA A 94 -3.84 21.29 -2.00
N SER A 95 -4.60 21.06 -0.97
CA SER A 95 -4.10 21.07 0.40
C SER A 95 -3.04 19.96 0.60
N GLU A 96 -2.23 20.06 1.62
CA GLU A 96 -1.28 19.01 1.95
C GLU A 96 -2.00 17.70 2.33
N GLN A 97 -3.12 17.81 3.00
CA GLN A 97 -3.97 16.68 3.36
C GLN A 97 -4.60 16.01 2.12
N ASP A 98 -5.10 16.78 1.14
CA ASP A 98 -5.61 16.22 -0.12
C ASP A 98 -4.53 15.47 -0.89
N ASN A 99 -3.29 16.00 -0.93
CA ASN A 99 -2.17 15.32 -1.59
C ASN A 99 -1.79 14.03 -0.85
N ASP A 100 -1.76 14.05 0.49
CA ASP A 100 -1.50 12.86 1.30
C ASP A 100 -2.57 11.78 1.08
N HIS A 101 -3.84 12.16 1.04
CA HIS A 101 -4.94 11.25 0.71
C HIS A 101 -4.81 10.66 -0.71
N ARG A 102 -4.54 11.49 -1.72
CA ARG A 102 -4.37 11.02 -3.10
C ARG A 102 -3.20 10.05 -3.24
N ASP A 103 -2.07 10.33 -2.58
CA ASP A 103 -0.90 9.45 -2.60
C ASP A 103 -1.16 8.15 -1.80
N ARG A 104 -1.82 8.22 -0.64
CA ARG A 104 -2.16 7.07 0.21
C ARG A 104 -3.09 6.08 -0.52
N TYR A 105 -4.13 6.60 -1.16
CA TYR A 105 -5.14 5.77 -1.84
C TYR A 105 -4.88 5.60 -3.34
N LYS A 106 -3.69 6.00 -3.83
CA LYS A 106 -3.25 5.85 -5.22
C LYS A 106 -4.27 6.38 -6.24
N MET A 107 -4.87 7.54 -5.95
CA MET A 107 -5.86 8.16 -6.82
C MET A 107 -5.21 8.65 -8.11
N ALA A 108 -5.70 8.20 -9.26
CA ALA A 108 -5.16 8.56 -10.57
C ALA A 108 -5.40 10.06 -10.90
N ASN A 109 -4.40 10.71 -11.50
CA ASN A 109 -4.50 12.10 -11.94
C ASN A 109 -5.07 12.23 -13.36
N TYR A 110 -5.14 11.14 -14.11
CA TYR A 110 -5.73 11.10 -15.44
C TYR A 110 -6.27 9.71 -15.78
N LEU A 111 -7.18 9.66 -16.74
CA LEU A 111 -7.78 8.44 -17.28
C LEU A 111 -7.77 8.49 -18.80
N TRP A 112 -7.56 7.35 -19.46
CA TRP A 112 -7.76 7.19 -20.87
C TRP A 112 -9.27 7.09 -21.19
N ALA A 113 -9.70 7.79 -22.23
CA ALA A 113 -11.03 7.57 -22.82
C ALA A 113 -11.02 6.25 -23.60
N PRO A 114 -12.17 5.56 -23.74
CA PRO A 114 -12.30 4.30 -24.47
C PRO A 114 -11.84 4.35 -25.93
N ASP A 115 -11.80 5.53 -26.52
CA ASP A 115 -11.39 5.75 -27.93
C ASP A 115 -9.87 5.81 -28.13
N SER A 116 -9.07 5.74 -27.06
CA SER A 116 -7.60 5.89 -27.08
C SER A 116 -7.09 7.20 -27.72
N LYS A 117 -7.93 8.25 -27.75
CA LYS A 117 -7.60 9.54 -28.35
C LYS A 117 -7.78 10.73 -27.41
N HIS A 118 -8.55 10.53 -26.37
CA HIS A 118 -8.79 11.54 -25.35
C HIS A 118 -8.29 11.06 -23.99
N LEU A 119 -7.95 12.03 -23.14
CA LEU A 119 -7.61 11.85 -21.74
C LEU A 119 -8.55 12.67 -20.87
N LEU A 120 -8.90 12.17 -19.71
CA LEU A 120 -9.57 12.93 -18.68
C LEU A 120 -8.59 13.24 -17.56
N PHE A 121 -8.21 14.51 -17.42
CA PHE A 121 -7.40 14.95 -16.28
C PHE A 121 -8.30 15.35 -15.12
N ASP A 122 -7.96 14.86 -13.92
CA ASP A 122 -8.49 15.35 -12.66
C ASP A 122 -7.50 16.34 -12.04
N SER A 123 -7.88 17.62 -12.05
CA SER A 123 -7.11 18.68 -11.42
C SER A 123 -7.87 19.24 -10.22
N ASN A 124 -7.62 18.65 -9.04
CA ASN A 124 -8.27 19.02 -7.78
C ASN A 124 -9.81 19.03 -7.89
N GLY A 125 -10.37 17.92 -8.40
CA GLY A 125 -11.79 17.76 -8.61
C GLY A 125 -12.36 18.53 -9.82
N ARG A 126 -11.53 19.20 -10.62
CA ARG A 126 -11.94 19.76 -11.91
C ARG A 126 -11.55 18.82 -13.02
N LEU A 127 -12.54 18.36 -13.77
CA LEU A 127 -12.38 17.36 -14.82
C LEU A 127 -12.17 18.04 -16.16
N TRP A 128 -11.10 17.68 -16.86
CA TRP A 128 -10.74 18.21 -18.16
C TRP A 128 -10.59 17.10 -19.19
N LEU A 129 -11.50 17.11 -20.18
CA LEU A 129 -11.34 16.25 -21.36
C LEU A 129 -10.30 16.86 -22.29
N TYR A 130 -9.22 16.15 -22.52
CA TYR A 130 -8.09 16.59 -23.32
C TYR A 130 -8.04 15.81 -24.63
N ASP A 131 -8.10 16.48 -25.77
CA ASP A 131 -7.99 15.90 -27.11
C ASP A 131 -6.51 15.87 -27.51
N LEU A 132 -5.97 14.67 -27.69
CA LEU A 132 -4.56 14.46 -28.08
C LEU A 132 -4.27 14.95 -29.50
N SER A 133 -5.25 14.96 -30.41
CA SER A 133 -5.06 15.32 -31.81
C SER A 133 -4.80 16.81 -32.03
N ASN A 134 -5.44 17.67 -31.23
CA ASN A 134 -5.32 19.12 -31.34
C ASN A 134 -4.68 19.78 -30.13
N GLY A 135 -4.48 19.04 -29.04
CA GLY A 135 -3.82 19.48 -27.83
C GLY A 135 -4.63 20.50 -27.02
N THR A 136 -5.97 20.42 -27.05
CA THR A 136 -6.88 21.30 -26.32
C THR A 136 -7.61 20.57 -25.20
N GLY A 137 -7.85 21.27 -24.09
CA GLY A 137 -8.63 20.79 -22.94
C GLY A 137 -10.00 21.47 -22.87
N LEU A 138 -11.04 20.70 -22.62
CA LEU A 138 -12.41 21.17 -22.38
C LEU A 138 -12.84 20.77 -20.96
N GLN A 139 -13.25 21.78 -20.16
CA GLN A 139 -13.74 21.48 -18.81
C GLN A 139 -15.08 20.77 -18.89
N MET A 140 -15.20 19.68 -18.13
CA MET A 140 -16.39 18.85 -18.04
C MET A 140 -17.14 19.10 -16.74
N GLY A 141 -18.47 19.01 -16.79
CA GLY A 141 -19.31 19.18 -15.61
C GLY A 141 -19.56 20.63 -15.24
N PHE A 142 -19.52 20.94 -13.95
CA PHE A 142 -19.88 22.29 -13.46
C PHE A 142 -18.73 23.28 -13.69
N THR A 143 -19.02 24.39 -14.38
CA THR A 143 -18.02 25.44 -14.61
C THR A 143 -17.75 26.26 -13.35
N GLY A 144 -16.48 26.53 -13.07
CA GLY A 144 -16.05 27.44 -12.01
C GLY A 144 -15.85 26.83 -10.61
N GLU A 145 -16.32 25.62 -10.36
CA GLU A 145 -16.17 24.92 -9.08
C GLU A 145 -15.55 23.53 -9.26
N ALA A 146 -15.17 22.86 -8.16
CA ALA A 146 -14.78 21.44 -8.20
C ALA A 146 -15.92 20.62 -8.81
N SER A 147 -15.60 19.82 -9.81
CA SER A 147 -16.63 19.07 -10.56
C SER A 147 -17.04 17.82 -9.81
N GLY A 148 -16.10 17.13 -9.18
CA GLY A 148 -16.37 15.92 -8.44
C GLY A 148 -15.14 15.02 -8.31
N SER A 149 -15.34 13.89 -7.64
CA SER A 149 -14.34 12.84 -7.40
C SER A 149 -14.72 11.55 -8.13
N ASP A 150 -13.77 10.62 -8.18
CA ASP A 150 -13.92 9.28 -8.77
C ASP A 150 -14.54 9.30 -10.20
N PRO A 151 -13.96 10.04 -11.15
CA PRO A 151 -14.54 10.13 -12.49
C PRO A 151 -14.35 8.82 -13.27
N LYS A 152 -15.35 8.48 -14.12
CA LYS A 152 -15.28 7.31 -15.02
C LYS A 152 -15.91 7.61 -16.36
N PHE A 153 -15.28 7.12 -17.43
CA PHE A 153 -15.96 7.04 -18.72
C PHE A 153 -17.00 5.90 -18.73
N SER A 154 -18.10 6.11 -19.41
CA SER A 154 -18.95 4.99 -19.81
C SER A 154 -18.21 4.09 -20.81
N PRO A 155 -18.46 2.76 -20.87
CA PRO A 155 -17.79 1.86 -21.81
C PRO A 155 -17.89 2.28 -23.28
N ASN A 156 -18.99 2.90 -23.69
CA ASN A 156 -19.17 3.42 -25.06
C ASN A 156 -18.52 4.79 -25.31
N GLY A 157 -17.93 5.42 -24.28
CA GLY A 157 -17.24 6.69 -24.37
C GLY A 157 -18.16 7.92 -24.56
N GLU A 158 -19.48 7.79 -24.34
CA GLU A 158 -20.41 8.93 -24.53
C GLU A 158 -20.59 9.78 -23.28
N PHE A 159 -20.33 9.22 -22.08
CA PHE A 159 -20.55 9.89 -20.81
C PHE A 159 -19.31 9.85 -19.93
N ILE A 160 -19.21 10.83 -19.02
CA ILE A 160 -18.36 10.80 -17.84
C ILE A 160 -19.28 10.84 -16.62
N SER A 161 -19.11 9.89 -15.70
CA SER A 161 -19.75 9.88 -14.38
C SER A 161 -18.78 10.36 -13.31
N PHE A 162 -19.29 10.91 -12.21
CA PHE A 162 -18.52 11.39 -11.08
C PHE A 162 -19.40 11.55 -9.83
N ILE A 163 -18.75 11.62 -8.68
CA ILE A 163 -19.40 11.91 -7.40
C ILE A 163 -19.21 13.39 -7.07
N ARG A 164 -20.30 14.07 -6.67
CA ARG A 164 -20.26 15.45 -6.20
C ARG A 164 -21.26 15.68 -5.08
N ASN A 165 -20.77 16.20 -3.96
CA ASN A 165 -21.62 16.52 -2.80
C ASN A 165 -22.56 15.34 -2.47
N HIS A 166 -22.01 14.16 -2.30
CA HIS A 166 -22.74 12.91 -2.00
C HIS A 166 -23.79 12.49 -3.06
N SER A 167 -23.68 13.02 -4.26
CA SER A 167 -24.57 12.72 -5.39
C SER A 167 -23.81 12.04 -6.51
N LEU A 168 -24.39 11.01 -7.12
CA LEU A 168 -23.88 10.41 -8.35
C LEU A 168 -24.44 11.17 -9.55
N ALA A 169 -23.57 11.68 -10.41
CA ALA A 169 -23.91 12.46 -11.59
C ALA A 169 -23.22 11.96 -12.85
N VAL A 170 -23.75 12.31 -14.00
CA VAL A 170 -23.16 12.08 -15.32
C VAL A 170 -23.20 13.34 -16.16
N VAL A 171 -22.25 13.48 -17.07
CA VAL A 171 -22.24 14.50 -18.11
C VAL A 171 -22.00 13.82 -19.45
N HIS A 172 -22.78 14.25 -20.47
CA HIS A 172 -22.64 13.78 -21.85
C HIS A 172 -21.51 14.54 -22.54
N LEU A 173 -20.59 13.87 -23.24
CA LEU A 173 -19.44 14.52 -23.89
C LEU A 173 -19.81 15.56 -24.94
N ARG A 174 -21.01 15.43 -25.57
CA ARG A 174 -21.52 16.44 -26.53
C ARG A 174 -22.18 17.67 -25.88
N ASP A 175 -22.48 17.58 -24.57
CA ASP A 175 -23.03 18.68 -23.77
C ASP A 175 -22.30 18.76 -22.41
N PRO A 176 -21.03 19.18 -22.44
CA PRO A 176 -20.14 19.08 -21.30
C PRO A 176 -20.50 20.02 -20.14
N GLY A 177 -21.31 21.02 -20.36
CA GLY A 177 -21.72 22.01 -19.36
C GLY A 177 -23.03 21.68 -18.63
N THR A 178 -23.71 20.57 -18.98
CA THR A 178 -25.05 20.24 -18.44
C THR A 178 -25.05 18.85 -17.78
N PRO A 179 -24.48 18.71 -16.58
CA PRO A 179 -24.49 17.43 -15.87
C PRO A 179 -25.90 17.07 -15.39
N THR A 180 -26.21 15.77 -15.44
CA THR A 180 -27.44 15.18 -14.94
C THR A 180 -27.16 14.46 -13.64
N THR A 181 -27.82 14.81 -12.54
CA THR A 181 -27.79 14.08 -11.29
C THR A 181 -28.64 12.81 -11.42
N LEU A 182 -28.03 11.65 -11.28
CA LEU A 182 -28.69 10.35 -11.33
C LEU A 182 -29.29 9.95 -9.99
N VAL A 183 -28.50 10.14 -8.93
CA VAL A 183 -28.87 9.89 -7.53
C VAL A 183 -28.49 11.12 -6.73
N ALA A 184 -29.48 11.87 -6.29
CA ALA A 184 -29.26 13.09 -5.53
C ALA A 184 -28.91 12.80 -4.07
N ALA A 185 -28.07 13.64 -3.50
CA ALA A 185 -27.89 13.70 -2.05
C ALA A 185 -29.23 13.92 -1.34
N THR A 186 -29.37 13.36 -0.17
CA THR A 186 -30.54 13.57 0.69
C THR A 186 -30.33 14.81 1.58
N SER A 187 -31.40 15.32 2.18
CA SER A 187 -31.30 16.34 3.23
C SER A 187 -30.72 15.81 4.55
N THR A 188 -30.63 14.50 4.70
CA THR A 188 -30.05 13.84 5.86
C THR A 188 -28.53 13.76 5.67
N PRO A 189 -27.71 14.38 6.51
CA PRO A 189 -26.26 14.23 6.47
C PRO A 189 -25.83 12.77 6.68
N GLY A 190 -24.70 12.38 6.12
CA GLY A 190 -24.15 11.02 6.29
C GLY A 190 -24.75 9.99 5.33
N ILE A 191 -25.50 10.40 4.28
CA ILE A 191 -25.92 9.52 3.18
C ILE A 191 -24.99 9.74 1.99
N LEU A 192 -24.18 8.75 1.65
CA LEU A 192 -23.21 8.76 0.57
C LEU A 192 -23.74 7.92 -0.59
N ASN A 193 -23.75 8.47 -1.82
CA ASN A 193 -24.25 7.75 -3.01
C ASN A 193 -23.10 7.50 -4.00
N GLY A 194 -22.59 6.27 -4.03
CA GLY A 194 -21.46 5.88 -4.86
C GLY A 194 -20.11 6.41 -4.38
N GLU A 195 -20.08 7.09 -3.26
CA GLU A 195 -18.90 7.58 -2.58
C GLU A 195 -18.36 6.52 -1.62
N VAL A 196 -17.06 6.49 -1.40
CA VAL A 196 -16.41 5.56 -0.48
C VAL A 196 -16.13 6.31 0.82
N ASP A 197 -16.50 5.74 1.97
CA ASP A 197 -16.14 6.26 3.28
C ASP A 197 -14.68 5.96 3.64
N TRP A 198 -14.22 6.56 4.74
CA TRP A 198 -12.84 6.41 5.17
C TRP A 198 -12.49 4.96 5.52
N VAL A 199 -13.34 4.25 6.26
CA VAL A 199 -13.03 2.90 6.76
C VAL A 199 -12.98 1.86 5.64
N TYR A 200 -13.83 1.99 4.61
CA TYR A 200 -13.76 1.14 3.42
C TYR A 200 -12.51 1.43 2.57
N GLN A 201 -12.09 2.70 2.49
CA GLN A 201 -10.85 3.06 1.80
C GLN A 201 -9.61 2.47 2.49
N GLU A 202 -9.56 2.56 3.81
CA GLU A 202 -8.40 2.14 4.61
C GLU A 202 -8.34 0.63 4.76
N GLU A 203 -9.45 -0.02 5.19
CA GLU A 203 -9.41 -1.40 5.65
C GLU A 203 -9.89 -2.43 4.62
N LEU A 204 -10.68 -2.02 3.63
CA LEU A 204 -11.15 -2.92 2.58
C LEU A 204 -10.53 -2.65 1.21
N ASP A 205 -9.55 -1.74 1.14
CA ASP A 205 -8.92 -1.30 -0.11
C ASP A 205 -9.94 -0.90 -1.20
N THR A 206 -11.11 -0.39 -0.80
CA THR A 206 -12.16 0.04 -1.72
C THR A 206 -11.82 1.40 -2.29
N ARG A 207 -11.77 1.52 -3.62
CA ARG A 207 -11.41 2.77 -4.31
C ARG A 207 -12.58 3.41 -5.02
N SER A 208 -13.67 2.68 -5.20
CA SER A 208 -14.85 3.15 -5.89
C SER A 208 -16.08 2.37 -5.48
N ASN A 209 -17.20 3.07 -5.39
CA ASN A 209 -18.50 2.52 -5.01
C ASN A 209 -19.57 2.72 -6.10
N TYR A 210 -19.18 2.80 -7.38
CA TYR A 210 -20.14 2.73 -8.49
C TYR A 210 -19.47 2.25 -9.79
N PHE A 211 -20.23 1.56 -10.65
CA PHE A 211 -19.73 0.93 -11.86
C PHE A 211 -20.74 0.98 -12.98
N TRP A 212 -20.29 1.31 -14.18
CA TRP A 212 -21.09 1.28 -15.41
C TRP A 212 -21.42 -0.17 -15.80
N SER A 213 -22.66 -0.39 -16.31
CA SER A 213 -22.98 -1.63 -17.02
C SER A 213 -22.19 -1.72 -18.33
N PRO A 214 -21.86 -2.93 -18.82
CA PRO A 214 -21.07 -3.10 -20.04
C PRO A 214 -21.71 -2.41 -21.29
N ASP A 215 -23.04 -2.27 -21.33
CA ASP A 215 -23.77 -1.61 -22.41
C ASP A 215 -23.96 -0.09 -22.19
N SER A 216 -23.39 0.50 -21.15
CA SER A 216 -23.44 1.93 -20.80
C SER A 216 -24.85 2.49 -20.50
N LYS A 217 -25.83 1.62 -20.23
CA LYS A 217 -27.20 2.07 -19.99
C LYS A 217 -27.55 2.27 -18.54
N GLN A 218 -26.77 1.68 -17.63
CA GLN A 218 -27.04 1.69 -16.19
C GLN A 218 -25.73 1.86 -15.39
N LEU A 219 -25.89 2.29 -14.14
CA LEU A 219 -24.84 2.28 -13.14
C LEU A 219 -25.32 1.52 -11.92
N ALA A 220 -24.51 0.59 -11.44
CA ALA A 220 -24.65 0.04 -10.11
C ALA A 220 -23.87 0.91 -9.13
N PHE A 221 -24.40 1.18 -7.94
CA PHE A 221 -23.74 2.01 -6.94
C PHE A 221 -24.05 1.51 -5.53
N LEU A 222 -23.10 1.70 -4.62
CA LEU A 222 -23.30 1.49 -3.19
C LEU A 222 -23.83 2.79 -2.57
N GLN A 223 -24.90 2.72 -1.82
CA GLN A 223 -25.30 3.78 -0.91
C GLN A 223 -24.85 3.38 0.50
N MET A 224 -24.14 4.28 1.17
CA MET A 224 -23.73 4.14 2.55
C MET A 224 -24.52 5.13 3.41
N ASN A 225 -24.96 4.67 4.58
CA ASN A 225 -25.64 5.49 5.58
C ASN A 225 -24.83 5.49 6.89
N GLU A 226 -24.12 6.57 7.12
CA GLU A 226 -23.27 6.79 8.29
C GLU A 226 -23.98 7.49 9.45
N THR A 227 -25.30 7.72 9.38
CA THR A 227 -26.03 8.51 10.38
C THR A 227 -25.94 7.93 11.79
N ALA A 228 -25.69 6.63 11.93
CA ALA A 228 -25.48 5.95 13.20
C ALA A 228 -24.01 5.81 13.60
N VAL A 229 -23.07 6.11 12.69
CA VAL A 229 -21.63 6.01 12.94
C VAL A 229 -21.18 7.17 13.83
N PRO A 230 -20.46 6.92 14.94
CA PRO A 230 -19.91 7.97 15.76
C PRO A 230 -18.97 8.91 15.00
N GLN A 231 -18.96 10.19 15.37
CA GLN A 231 -18.11 11.20 14.77
C GLN A 231 -16.91 11.48 15.67
N TYR A 232 -15.70 11.41 15.07
CA TYR A 232 -14.47 11.77 15.78
C TYR A 232 -14.02 13.19 15.40
N PRO A 233 -13.70 14.08 16.38
CA PRO A 233 -13.28 15.45 16.12
C PRO A 233 -11.77 15.55 15.86
N ILE A 234 -11.38 15.88 14.63
CA ILE A 234 -9.99 16.23 14.30
C ILE A 234 -9.84 17.74 14.40
N THR A 235 -9.03 18.21 15.35
CA THR A 235 -8.90 19.64 15.64
C THR A 235 -7.66 20.24 15.01
N ASP A 236 -7.83 21.28 14.20
CA ASP A 236 -6.75 22.16 13.73
C ASP A 236 -6.54 23.31 14.73
N TRP A 237 -5.43 23.28 15.44
CA TRP A 237 -5.08 24.25 16.48
C TRP A 237 -4.30 25.47 15.96
N ILE A 238 -3.95 25.53 14.66
CA ILE A 238 -3.08 26.58 14.13
C ILE A 238 -3.81 27.90 13.85
N PRO A 239 -5.07 27.89 13.34
CA PRO A 239 -5.80 29.15 13.17
C PRO A 239 -6.01 29.87 14.52
N MET A 240 -6.20 31.21 14.48
CA MET A 240 -6.51 32.01 15.69
C MET A 240 -7.70 31.43 16.47
N HIS A 241 -8.71 30.95 15.77
CA HIS A 241 -9.80 30.15 16.31
C HIS A 241 -9.67 28.74 15.77
N ALA A 242 -9.46 27.77 16.66
CA ALA A 242 -9.34 26.38 16.27
C ALA A 242 -10.59 25.94 15.49
N THR A 243 -10.38 25.14 14.46
CA THR A 243 -11.44 24.50 13.67
C THR A 243 -11.48 23.01 13.94
N VAL A 244 -12.66 22.41 13.77
CA VAL A 244 -12.86 20.98 13.99
C VAL A 244 -13.44 20.38 12.72
N ASP A 245 -12.79 19.34 12.22
CA ASP A 245 -13.33 18.46 11.20
C ASP A 245 -13.94 17.23 11.88
N GLN A 246 -15.09 16.75 11.39
CA GLN A 246 -15.81 15.62 11.96
C GLN A 246 -15.66 14.43 11.02
N GLN A 247 -15.02 13.37 11.47
CA GLN A 247 -14.81 12.15 10.73
C GLN A 247 -15.76 11.06 11.23
N SER A 248 -16.54 10.45 10.34
CA SER A 248 -17.25 9.20 10.64
C SER A 248 -16.23 8.09 10.86
N TYR A 249 -16.15 7.57 12.09
CA TYR A 249 -15.14 6.61 12.48
C TYR A 249 -15.72 5.57 13.45
N PRO A 250 -16.12 4.38 12.96
CA PRO A 250 -16.66 3.34 13.81
C PRO A 250 -15.53 2.67 14.59
N GLN A 251 -15.62 2.68 15.90
CA GLN A 251 -14.74 1.95 16.82
C GLN A 251 -15.32 0.53 17.07
N PRO A 252 -14.53 -0.41 17.64
CA PRO A 252 -15.02 -1.75 17.94
C PRO A 252 -16.27 -1.75 18.82
N GLY A 253 -17.33 -2.38 18.31
CA GLY A 253 -18.65 -2.43 18.94
C GLY A 253 -19.61 -1.33 18.48
N ASP A 254 -19.15 -0.29 17.82
CA ASP A 254 -20.01 0.75 17.25
C ASP A 254 -20.78 0.24 16.02
N PRO A 255 -21.88 0.89 15.63
CA PRO A 255 -22.50 0.64 14.33
C PRO A 255 -21.56 0.99 13.19
N ASN A 256 -21.42 0.08 12.22
CA ASN A 256 -20.83 0.40 10.92
C ASN A 256 -21.85 1.13 10.03
N PRO A 257 -21.46 1.72 8.89
CA PRO A 257 -22.42 2.25 7.93
C PRO A 257 -23.42 1.20 7.46
N ASP A 258 -24.69 1.56 7.36
CA ASP A 258 -25.67 0.73 6.63
C ASP A 258 -25.36 0.82 5.14
N VAL A 259 -25.26 -0.32 4.47
CA VAL A 259 -24.91 -0.35 3.05
C VAL A 259 -25.95 -1.09 2.22
N ARG A 260 -26.20 -0.60 0.99
CA ARG A 260 -27.07 -1.26 0.03
C ARG A 260 -26.69 -0.93 -1.41
N VAL A 261 -26.86 -1.89 -2.31
CA VAL A 261 -26.57 -1.71 -3.72
C VAL A 261 -27.84 -1.24 -4.46
N GLY A 262 -27.72 -0.18 -5.25
CA GLY A 262 -28.76 0.33 -6.14
C GLY A 262 -28.31 0.28 -7.58
N VAL A 263 -29.27 0.17 -8.50
CA VAL A 263 -29.05 0.30 -9.95
C VAL A 263 -29.90 1.43 -10.48
N VAL A 264 -29.30 2.35 -11.23
CA VAL A 264 -29.97 3.51 -11.83
C VAL A 264 -29.64 3.59 -13.32
N ALA A 265 -30.61 4.03 -14.14
CA ALA A 265 -30.35 4.24 -15.57
C ALA A 265 -29.42 5.44 -15.79
N SER A 266 -28.58 5.39 -16.84
CA SER A 266 -27.66 6.49 -17.21
C SER A 266 -28.35 7.81 -17.57
N LYS A 267 -29.66 7.78 -17.79
CA LYS A 267 -30.50 8.96 -18.03
C LYS A 267 -31.27 9.43 -16.80
N GLY A 268 -30.98 8.83 -15.63
CA GLY A 268 -31.72 9.05 -14.40
C GLY A 268 -33.04 8.26 -14.33
N GLY A 269 -33.79 8.48 -13.27
CA GLY A 269 -35.04 7.79 -13.01
C GLY A 269 -35.07 7.07 -11.67
N LYS A 270 -35.96 6.10 -11.51
CA LYS A 270 -36.12 5.38 -10.27
C LYS A 270 -34.96 4.37 -10.08
N THR A 271 -34.34 4.38 -8.90
CA THR A 271 -33.36 3.37 -8.49
C THR A 271 -34.05 2.03 -8.22
N SER A 272 -33.51 0.95 -8.77
CA SER A 272 -33.83 -0.42 -8.41
C SER A 272 -32.88 -0.86 -7.29
N TRP A 273 -33.41 -1.13 -6.10
CA TRP A 273 -32.62 -1.59 -4.94
C TRP A 273 -32.48 -3.10 -4.93
N ILE A 274 -31.25 -3.57 -4.79
CA ILE A 274 -30.95 -5.02 -4.67
C ILE A 274 -31.36 -5.47 -3.27
N LYS A 275 -32.00 -6.65 -3.20
CA LYS A 275 -32.44 -7.30 -1.96
C LYS A 275 -31.37 -8.29 -1.53
N LEU A 276 -30.64 -7.97 -0.48
CA LEU A 276 -29.65 -8.84 0.16
C LEU A 276 -30.05 -9.15 1.59
N PRO A 277 -29.66 -10.29 2.15
CA PRO A 277 -29.88 -10.64 3.55
C PRO A 277 -28.83 -9.98 4.46
N ILE A 278 -28.64 -8.66 4.32
CA ILE A 278 -27.66 -7.88 5.04
C ILE A 278 -28.17 -7.45 6.42
N HIS A 279 -27.31 -7.50 7.43
CA HIS A 279 -27.59 -6.98 8.77
C HIS A 279 -27.13 -5.52 8.86
N ALA A 280 -28.11 -4.62 8.95
CA ALA A 280 -27.89 -3.17 9.00
C ALA A 280 -26.88 -2.77 10.09
N GLY A 281 -25.90 -1.92 9.76
CA GLY A 281 -24.85 -1.46 10.67
C GLY A 281 -23.86 -2.56 11.11
N GLN A 282 -23.87 -3.70 10.44
CA GLN A 282 -23.02 -4.85 10.78
C GLN A 282 -22.18 -5.28 9.58
N ASP A 283 -22.80 -5.82 8.52
CA ASP A 283 -22.13 -6.48 7.41
C ASP A 283 -21.52 -5.48 6.42
N TYR A 284 -20.56 -5.96 5.60
CA TYR A 284 -19.85 -5.17 4.63
C TYR A 284 -20.14 -5.62 3.19
N ILE A 285 -20.06 -4.68 2.24
CA ILE A 285 -20.03 -4.93 0.80
C ILE A 285 -18.73 -4.37 0.24
N PRO A 286 -17.60 -5.09 0.36
CA PRO A 286 -16.30 -4.58 -0.07
C PRO A 286 -16.20 -4.39 -1.58
N ARG A 287 -16.83 -5.28 -2.36
CA ARG A 287 -16.79 -5.28 -3.81
C ARG A 287 -18.12 -5.64 -4.42
N PHE A 288 -18.41 -5.07 -5.57
CA PHE A 288 -19.50 -5.45 -6.45
C PHE A 288 -19.20 -5.00 -7.88
N GLY A 289 -19.93 -5.53 -8.85
CA GLY A 289 -19.73 -5.16 -10.25
C GLY A 289 -20.73 -5.88 -11.17
N TRP A 290 -20.48 -5.84 -12.46
CA TRP A 290 -21.34 -6.44 -13.44
C TRP A 290 -20.79 -7.78 -13.94
N VAL A 291 -21.63 -8.80 -13.98
CA VAL A 291 -21.36 -10.07 -14.66
C VAL A 291 -21.64 -9.89 -16.17
N ASP A 292 -22.77 -9.27 -16.46
CA ASP A 292 -23.24 -8.94 -17.80
C ASP A 292 -24.14 -7.68 -17.77
N GLN A 293 -24.89 -7.39 -18.83
CA GLN A 293 -25.75 -6.20 -18.94
C GLN A 293 -26.97 -6.18 -18.00
N LYS A 294 -27.28 -7.32 -17.32
CA LYS A 294 -28.49 -7.51 -16.51
C LYS A 294 -28.19 -7.99 -15.11
N THR A 295 -27.00 -8.55 -14.89
CA THR A 295 -26.63 -9.22 -13.66
C THR A 295 -25.53 -8.47 -12.94
N VAL A 296 -25.79 -8.08 -11.70
CA VAL A 296 -24.79 -7.49 -10.79
C VAL A 296 -24.30 -8.59 -9.86
N TRP A 297 -23.01 -8.77 -9.73
CA TRP A 297 -22.43 -9.59 -8.66
C TRP A 297 -22.13 -8.70 -7.45
N ILE A 298 -22.30 -9.25 -6.24
CA ILE A 298 -22.10 -8.52 -4.98
C ILE A 298 -21.43 -9.46 -3.99
N GLU A 299 -20.38 -8.99 -3.37
CA GLU A 299 -19.70 -9.64 -2.28
C GLU A 299 -20.23 -9.12 -0.95
N LEU A 300 -20.78 -10.01 -0.14
CA LEU A 300 -21.28 -9.74 1.19
C LEU A 300 -20.36 -10.40 2.22
N VAL A 301 -19.83 -9.62 3.15
CA VAL A 301 -18.92 -10.10 4.21
C VAL A 301 -19.56 -9.81 5.56
N THR A 302 -19.63 -10.81 6.42
CA THR A 302 -20.14 -10.64 7.79
C THR A 302 -19.18 -9.80 8.64
N ARG A 303 -19.71 -9.13 9.66
CA ARG A 303 -18.92 -8.26 10.56
C ARG A 303 -17.72 -8.97 11.19
N ASP A 304 -17.87 -10.23 11.57
CA ASP A 304 -16.79 -11.06 12.11
C ASP A 304 -15.80 -11.56 11.04
N GLN A 305 -16.06 -11.24 9.76
CA GLN A 305 -15.24 -11.56 8.58
C GLN A 305 -14.96 -13.07 8.41
N LYS A 306 -15.83 -13.90 8.91
CA LYS A 306 -15.76 -15.38 8.80
C LYS A 306 -16.55 -15.92 7.61
N HIS A 307 -17.50 -15.15 7.09
CA HIS A 307 -18.32 -15.48 5.94
C HIS A 307 -18.13 -14.46 4.84
N ARG A 308 -17.92 -14.94 3.62
CA ARG A 308 -17.80 -14.16 2.40
C ARG A 308 -18.65 -14.81 1.34
N ASP A 309 -19.78 -14.18 1.02
CA ASP A 309 -20.80 -14.72 0.16
C ASP A 309 -20.89 -13.90 -1.14
N ILE A 310 -20.86 -14.57 -2.28
CA ILE A 310 -21.04 -13.93 -3.58
C ILE A 310 -22.49 -14.13 -4.02
N TYR A 311 -23.17 -13.01 -4.29
CA TYR A 311 -24.55 -12.95 -4.78
C TYR A 311 -24.57 -12.52 -6.24
N PHE A 312 -25.50 -13.09 -7.02
CA PHE A 312 -25.93 -12.52 -8.29
C PHE A 312 -27.31 -11.91 -8.13
N ALA A 313 -27.49 -10.73 -8.72
CA ALA A 313 -28.74 -9.98 -8.63
C ALA A 313 -29.19 -9.51 -9.99
N ASP A 314 -30.48 -9.63 -10.30
CA ASP A 314 -31.12 -9.06 -11.48
C ASP A 314 -31.25 -7.52 -11.29
N ALA A 315 -30.58 -6.76 -12.15
CA ALA A 315 -30.50 -5.30 -12.06
C ALA A 315 -31.88 -4.60 -12.18
N SER A 316 -32.86 -5.24 -12.84
CA SER A 316 -34.17 -4.66 -13.07
C SER A 316 -35.15 -4.91 -11.92
N THR A 317 -35.13 -6.11 -11.33
CA THR A 317 -36.04 -6.52 -10.27
C THR A 317 -35.47 -6.37 -8.87
N GLY A 318 -34.15 -6.32 -8.76
CA GLY A 318 -33.40 -6.31 -7.51
C GLY A 318 -33.43 -7.67 -6.78
N GLN A 319 -33.95 -8.73 -7.39
CA GLN A 319 -33.90 -10.07 -6.75
C GLN A 319 -32.47 -10.61 -6.83
N SER A 320 -32.00 -11.19 -5.74
CA SER A 320 -30.69 -11.80 -5.65
C SER A 320 -30.75 -13.24 -5.16
N HIS A 321 -29.71 -14.00 -5.46
CA HIS A 321 -29.49 -15.34 -4.92
C HIS A 321 -28.00 -15.54 -4.67
N ILE A 322 -27.69 -16.42 -3.76
CA ILE A 322 -26.31 -16.78 -3.42
C ILE A 322 -25.72 -17.71 -4.49
N VAL A 323 -24.52 -17.41 -4.91
CA VAL A 323 -23.81 -18.15 -5.98
C VAL A 323 -22.63 -18.94 -5.41
N LEU A 324 -21.93 -18.38 -4.43
CA LEU A 324 -20.75 -18.98 -3.81
C LEU A 324 -20.66 -18.54 -2.35
N GLN A 325 -20.26 -19.47 -1.46
CA GLN A 325 -19.98 -19.19 -0.05
C GLN A 325 -18.55 -19.57 0.29
N LEU A 326 -17.85 -18.69 0.98
CA LEU A 326 -16.51 -18.92 1.51
C LEU A 326 -16.53 -18.70 3.01
N LEU A 327 -15.91 -19.62 3.75
CA LEU A 327 -15.99 -19.68 5.21
C LEU A 327 -14.59 -19.88 5.82
N ASP A 328 -14.37 -19.25 6.96
CA ASP A 328 -13.21 -19.51 7.83
C ASP A 328 -13.63 -19.44 9.31
N GLU A 329 -12.99 -20.20 10.17
CA GLU A 329 -13.31 -20.23 11.60
C GLU A 329 -12.83 -18.98 12.35
N LYS A 330 -11.77 -18.31 11.84
CA LYS A 330 -11.18 -17.13 12.46
C LYS A 330 -11.47 -15.88 11.66
N PHE A 331 -10.93 -15.78 10.46
CA PHE A 331 -11.19 -14.73 9.48
C PHE A 331 -10.69 -15.17 8.11
N LEU A 332 -11.34 -14.68 7.06
CA LEU A 332 -10.97 -14.93 5.67
C LEU A 332 -9.76 -14.06 5.24
N ASN A 333 -9.12 -14.43 4.14
CA ASN A 333 -8.07 -13.61 3.54
C ASN A 333 -8.61 -12.23 3.12
N GLU A 334 -7.77 -11.22 3.20
CA GLU A 334 -8.11 -9.80 2.99
C GLU A 334 -8.15 -9.38 1.51
N ASP A 335 -8.16 -10.32 0.59
CA ASP A 335 -8.27 -10.06 -0.84
C ASP A 335 -9.72 -10.26 -1.28
N TYR A 336 -10.39 -9.14 -1.56
CA TYR A 336 -11.81 -9.10 -1.91
C TYR A 336 -12.07 -9.06 -3.42
N ASP A 337 -11.04 -9.16 -4.26
CA ASP A 337 -11.21 -9.07 -5.70
C ASP A 337 -11.89 -10.30 -6.28
N VAL A 338 -12.94 -10.07 -7.06
CA VAL A 338 -13.74 -11.08 -7.74
C VAL A 338 -13.84 -10.74 -9.21
N TYR A 339 -13.47 -11.66 -10.06
CA TYR A 339 -13.64 -11.55 -11.51
C TYR A 339 -14.75 -12.50 -11.96
N ALA A 340 -15.94 -11.95 -12.17
CA ALA A 340 -17.12 -12.72 -12.58
C ALA A 340 -17.58 -12.33 -13.97
N ALA A 341 -17.37 -13.19 -14.96
CA ALA A 341 -17.78 -12.98 -16.34
C ALA A 341 -17.74 -14.31 -17.13
N HIS A 342 -18.49 -14.40 -18.20
CA HIS A 342 -18.44 -15.50 -19.17
C HIS A 342 -18.50 -16.90 -18.51
N GLY A 343 -19.48 -17.09 -17.61
CA GLY A 343 -19.70 -18.36 -16.92
C GLY A 343 -18.63 -18.75 -15.91
N SER A 344 -17.69 -17.85 -15.58
CA SER A 344 -16.58 -18.12 -14.69
C SER A 344 -16.49 -17.11 -13.56
N ILE A 345 -16.08 -17.57 -12.37
CA ILE A 345 -15.63 -16.71 -11.26
C ILE A 345 -14.18 -17.08 -10.96
N VAL A 346 -13.31 -16.08 -10.93
CA VAL A 346 -11.92 -16.21 -10.50
C VAL A 346 -11.73 -15.33 -9.27
N LEU A 347 -11.19 -15.91 -8.20
CA LEU A 347 -10.88 -15.20 -6.96
C LEU A 347 -9.75 -15.91 -6.21
N THR A 348 -9.24 -15.28 -5.17
CA THR A 348 -8.26 -15.89 -4.26
C THR A 348 -8.95 -16.45 -3.02
N ASN A 349 -8.39 -17.54 -2.50
CA ASN A 349 -8.76 -18.12 -1.20
C ASN A 349 -7.56 -18.90 -0.64
N TRP A 350 -7.59 -19.21 0.65
CA TRP A 350 -6.56 -19.99 1.34
C TRP A 350 -7.08 -21.32 1.92
N ASN A 351 -8.01 -21.96 1.22
CA ASN A 351 -8.63 -23.21 1.65
C ASN A 351 -7.62 -24.34 1.93
N ASP A 352 -6.54 -24.40 1.18
CA ASP A 352 -5.47 -25.39 1.34
C ASP A 352 -4.34 -24.96 2.29
N GLY A 353 -4.47 -23.78 2.93
CA GLY A 353 -3.51 -23.24 3.88
C GLY A 353 -2.67 -22.09 3.33
N HIS A 354 -2.68 -21.82 2.01
CA HIS A 354 -2.03 -20.68 1.36
C HIS A 354 -3.01 -19.95 0.44
N LYS A 355 -2.77 -18.64 0.20
CA LYS A 355 -3.61 -17.85 -0.69
C LYS A 355 -3.34 -18.21 -2.15
N HIS A 356 -4.30 -18.88 -2.79
CA HIS A 356 -4.23 -19.37 -4.16
C HIS A 356 -5.41 -18.92 -5.00
N ILE A 357 -5.27 -19.03 -6.32
CA ILE A 357 -6.30 -18.70 -7.30
C ILE A 357 -7.20 -19.90 -7.52
N TYR A 358 -8.51 -19.67 -7.42
CA TYR A 358 -9.56 -20.64 -7.64
C TYR A 358 -10.45 -20.24 -8.81
N LEU A 359 -10.76 -21.17 -9.69
CA LEU A 359 -11.68 -21.04 -10.80
C LEU A 359 -12.97 -21.79 -10.48
N TYR A 360 -14.09 -21.07 -10.45
CA TYR A 360 -15.43 -21.63 -10.35
C TYR A 360 -16.18 -21.41 -11.65
N GLN A 361 -17.11 -22.30 -11.98
CA GLN A 361 -18.00 -22.18 -13.13
C GLN A 361 -19.44 -22.10 -12.70
N PHE A 362 -20.24 -21.33 -13.42
CA PHE A 362 -21.68 -21.21 -13.29
C PHE A 362 -22.38 -21.22 -14.65
N ASP A 363 -23.66 -21.61 -14.66
CA ASP A 363 -24.46 -21.65 -15.88
C ASP A 363 -24.96 -20.23 -16.23
N GLU A 364 -24.46 -19.66 -17.33
CA GLU A 364 -24.91 -18.32 -17.78
C GLU A 364 -26.41 -18.34 -18.11
N GLY A 365 -27.07 -17.22 -17.78
CA GLY A 365 -28.48 -17.00 -18.08
C GLY A 365 -29.45 -17.74 -17.16
N LYS A 366 -29.00 -18.55 -16.22
CA LYS A 366 -29.87 -19.09 -15.17
C LYS A 366 -30.06 -18.09 -14.04
N THR A 367 -31.31 -17.87 -13.66
CA THR A 367 -31.70 -16.95 -12.59
C THR A 367 -31.38 -17.46 -11.17
N ASP A 368 -31.02 -18.73 -11.04
CA ASP A 368 -30.69 -19.44 -9.80
C ASP A 368 -29.31 -20.16 -9.92
N ALA A 369 -28.41 -19.63 -10.76
CA ALA A 369 -27.10 -20.21 -10.99
C ALA A 369 -26.31 -20.32 -9.68
N THR A 370 -25.66 -21.47 -9.45
CA THR A 370 -24.66 -21.66 -8.39
C THR A 370 -23.31 -21.93 -9.03
N ALA A 371 -22.25 -21.39 -8.44
CA ALA A 371 -20.90 -21.63 -8.91
C ALA A 371 -20.33 -22.92 -8.29
N LYS A 372 -19.65 -23.70 -9.11
CA LYS A 372 -18.98 -24.94 -8.69
C LYS A 372 -17.49 -24.81 -8.93
N LEU A 373 -16.69 -25.23 -7.96
CA LEU A 373 -15.24 -25.27 -8.12
C LEU A 373 -14.89 -26.16 -9.32
N GLN A 374 -14.24 -25.56 -10.30
CA GLN A 374 -13.68 -26.28 -11.45
C GLN A 374 -12.25 -26.73 -11.17
N LEU A 375 -11.39 -25.77 -10.73
CA LEU A 375 -9.98 -26.04 -10.51
C LEU A 375 -9.39 -25.02 -9.54
N GLN A 376 -8.48 -25.47 -8.69
CA GLN A 376 -7.50 -24.62 -8.03
C GLN A 376 -6.35 -24.39 -9.01
N LEU A 377 -6.22 -23.17 -9.55
CA LEU A 377 -5.28 -22.85 -10.62
C LEU A 377 -3.82 -22.81 -10.12
N THR A 378 -3.61 -22.38 -8.90
CA THR A 378 -2.29 -22.33 -8.27
C THR A 378 -2.29 -23.15 -6.98
N LYS A 379 -1.17 -23.80 -6.66
CA LYS A 379 -1.01 -24.62 -5.46
C LYS A 379 0.46 -24.80 -5.08
N GLY A 380 0.74 -24.96 -3.80
CA GLY A 380 2.10 -25.17 -3.25
C GLY A 380 2.34 -24.30 -2.00
N ASP A 381 3.56 -24.36 -1.46
CA ASP A 381 3.96 -23.61 -0.27
C ASP A 381 4.35 -22.16 -0.65
N PHE A 382 3.42 -21.43 -1.26
CA PHE A 382 3.59 -20.03 -1.65
C PHE A 382 2.23 -19.33 -1.67
N GLU A 383 2.22 -18.02 -1.76
CA GLU A 383 1.01 -17.22 -1.84
C GLU A 383 0.96 -16.34 -3.09
N VAL A 384 -0.21 -16.27 -3.68
CA VAL A 384 -0.58 -15.24 -4.65
C VAL A 384 -0.81 -13.94 -3.90
N SER A 385 -0.14 -12.85 -4.29
CA SER A 385 -0.35 -11.53 -3.68
C SER A 385 -1.43 -10.74 -4.41
N ASP A 386 -1.42 -10.74 -5.75
CA ASP A 386 -2.31 -9.94 -6.57
C ASP A 386 -2.73 -10.68 -7.82
N ILE A 387 -3.94 -10.45 -8.31
CA ILE A 387 -4.39 -10.81 -9.66
C ILE A 387 -4.40 -9.53 -10.51
N TYR A 388 -3.48 -9.42 -11.47
CA TYR A 388 -3.35 -8.24 -12.31
C TYR A 388 -4.37 -8.18 -13.44
N ARG A 389 -4.68 -9.33 -14.06
CA ARG A 389 -5.62 -9.43 -15.17
C ARG A 389 -6.16 -10.84 -15.29
N VAL A 390 -7.45 -10.95 -15.50
CA VAL A 390 -8.11 -12.17 -15.95
C VAL A 390 -8.53 -11.97 -17.41
N ASP A 391 -8.17 -12.88 -18.30
CA ASP A 391 -8.59 -12.91 -19.69
C ASP A 391 -9.43 -14.17 -19.95
N PRO A 392 -10.78 -14.08 -19.81
CA PRO A 392 -11.64 -15.23 -20.00
C PRO A 392 -11.64 -15.77 -21.43
N SER A 393 -11.37 -14.91 -22.42
CA SER A 393 -11.36 -15.30 -23.85
C SER A 393 -10.17 -16.19 -24.18
N ARG A 394 -9.02 -15.93 -23.54
CA ARG A 394 -7.81 -16.74 -23.64
C ARG A 394 -7.70 -17.79 -22.56
N LYS A 395 -8.58 -17.73 -21.56
CA LYS A 395 -8.55 -18.60 -20.38
C LYS A 395 -7.22 -18.50 -19.63
N GLU A 396 -6.81 -17.27 -19.33
CA GLU A 396 -5.54 -16.95 -18.68
C GLU A 396 -5.73 -15.99 -17.52
N VAL A 397 -4.91 -16.15 -16.48
CA VAL A 397 -4.80 -15.24 -15.33
C VAL A 397 -3.35 -14.79 -15.19
N PHE A 398 -3.15 -13.49 -15.03
CA PHE A 398 -1.85 -12.88 -14.76
C PHE A 398 -1.83 -12.42 -13.32
N TYR A 399 -0.80 -12.81 -12.57
CA TYR A 399 -0.76 -12.64 -11.12
C TYR A 399 0.65 -12.44 -10.60
N ALA A 400 0.74 -11.97 -9.36
CA ALA A 400 1.98 -11.95 -8.58
C ALA A 400 1.96 -13.04 -7.52
N SER A 401 3.13 -13.63 -7.26
CA SER A 401 3.30 -14.55 -6.15
C SER A 401 4.74 -14.59 -5.63
N ASN A 402 4.89 -15.11 -4.42
CA ASN A 402 6.19 -15.40 -3.82
C ASN A 402 6.65 -16.85 -4.07
N GLU A 403 6.15 -17.49 -5.13
CA GLU A 403 6.61 -18.82 -5.54
C GLU A 403 8.11 -18.83 -5.77
N GLY A 404 8.82 -19.78 -5.16
CA GLY A 404 10.26 -19.93 -5.20
C GLY A 404 11.02 -19.26 -4.04
N SER A 405 10.52 -18.14 -3.49
CA SER A 405 11.11 -17.49 -2.32
C SER A 405 10.08 -16.63 -1.58
N VAL A 406 9.88 -16.90 -0.31
CA VAL A 406 8.98 -16.12 0.56
C VAL A 406 9.39 -14.64 0.69
N LEU A 407 10.63 -14.29 0.34
CA LEU A 407 11.19 -12.94 0.41
C LEU A 407 11.09 -12.17 -0.91
N GLU A 408 10.61 -12.81 -1.98
CA GLU A 408 10.57 -12.23 -3.32
C GLU A 408 9.14 -12.19 -3.87
N GLN A 409 8.95 -11.47 -4.93
CA GLN A 409 7.70 -11.45 -5.69
C GLN A 409 8.01 -11.52 -7.17
N GLN A 410 7.37 -12.46 -7.85
CA GLN A 410 7.51 -12.68 -9.28
C GLN A 410 6.16 -12.54 -9.98
N VAL A 411 6.20 -12.15 -11.26
CA VAL A 411 5.02 -12.05 -12.13
C VAL A 411 4.85 -13.36 -12.87
N TRP A 412 3.64 -13.89 -12.86
CA TRP A 412 3.27 -15.19 -13.41
C TRP A 412 2.04 -15.10 -14.30
N GLN A 413 1.89 -16.12 -15.13
CA GLN A 413 0.70 -16.45 -15.90
C GLN A 413 0.27 -17.86 -15.54
N VAL A 414 -1.03 -18.11 -15.42
CA VAL A 414 -1.62 -19.45 -15.34
C VAL A 414 -2.79 -19.54 -16.32
N ASN A 415 -2.91 -20.67 -17.04
CA ASN A 415 -4.10 -20.92 -17.83
C ASN A 415 -5.20 -21.64 -17.01
N PHE A 416 -6.41 -21.76 -17.54
CA PHE A 416 -7.53 -22.40 -16.86
C PHE A 416 -7.38 -23.93 -16.70
N ASP A 417 -6.33 -24.52 -17.26
CA ASP A 417 -5.95 -25.91 -17.05
C ASP A 417 -4.91 -26.07 -15.92
N GLY A 418 -4.43 -24.95 -15.34
CA GLY A 418 -3.48 -24.92 -14.23
C GLY A 418 -2.00 -24.93 -14.65
N GLU A 419 -1.69 -24.78 -15.95
CA GLU A 419 -0.31 -24.66 -16.43
C GLU A 419 0.21 -23.25 -16.14
N ARG A 420 1.35 -23.16 -15.45
CA ARG A 420 1.94 -21.90 -14.97
C ARG A 420 3.22 -21.56 -15.70
N LYS A 421 3.45 -20.26 -15.90
CA LYS A 421 4.67 -19.72 -16.51
C LYS A 421 5.09 -18.44 -15.79
N GLN A 422 6.35 -18.39 -15.34
CA GLN A 422 6.94 -17.14 -14.84
C GLN A 422 7.22 -16.19 -16.01
N LEU A 423 6.85 -14.92 -15.82
CA LEU A 423 7.02 -13.86 -16.82
C LEU A 423 8.15 -12.89 -16.46
N SER A 424 8.36 -12.62 -15.19
CA SER A 424 9.47 -11.79 -14.70
C SER A 424 10.75 -12.58 -14.55
N SER A 425 11.89 -11.90 -14.47
CA SER A 425 13.20 -12.52 -14.28
C SER A 425 14.09 -11.66 -13.38
N GLY A 426 14.89 -12.32 -12.56
CA GLY A 426 15.77 -11.69 -11.60
C GLY A 426 15.23 -11.83 -10.17
N ALA A 427 16.17 -11.94 -9.20
CA ALA A 427 15.84 -12.02 -7.80
C ALA A 427 15.42 -10.64 -7.28
N GLY A 428 14.24 -10.54 -6.69
CA GLY A 428 13.71 -9.29 -6.17
C GLY A 428 12.18 -9.22 -6.17
N HIS A 429 11.69 -8.00 -6.24
CA HIS A 429 10.27 -7.69 -6.20
C HIS A 429 9.82 -7.07 -7.53
N HIS A 430 8.87 -7.71 -8.17
CA HIS A 430 8.27 -7.33 -9.44
C HIS A 430 6.79 -6.96 -9.23
N GLU A 431 6.37 -5.83 -9.75
CA GLU A 431 4.98 -5.35 -9.79
C GLU A 431 4.61 -5.08 -11.24
N ALA A 432 3.53 -5.68 -11.76
CA ALA A 432 3.17 -5.55 -13.17
C ALA A 432 1.93 -4.67 -13.38
N THR A 433 1.95 -3.86 -14.42
CA THR A 433 0.78 -3.17 -14.98
C THR A 433 0.56 -3.69 -16.39
N PHE A 434 -0.40 -4.60 -16.57
CA PHE A 434 -0.68 -5.25 -17.85
C PHE A 434 -1.47 -4.34 -18.79
N ALA A 435 -1.13 -4.39 -20.07
CA ALA A 435 -2.00 -3.84 -21.11
C ALA A 435 -3.37 -4.53 -21.06
N PRO A 436 -4.49 -3.81 -21.30
CA PRO A 436 -5.82 -4.40 -21.25
C PRO A 436 -6.00 -5.51 -22.31
N ILE A 437 -5.29 -5.41 -23.41
CA ILE A 437 -5.22 -6.41 -24.47
C ILE A 437 -3.77 -6.69 -24.86
N GLY A 438 -3.52 -7.85 -25.45
CA GLY A 438 -2.18 -8.22 -25.93
C GLY A 438 -1.29 -8.83 -24.84
N ALA A 439 0.02 -8.80 -25.08
CA ALA A 439 1.04 -9.53 -24.33
C ALA A 439 2.04 -8.61 -23.60
N SER A 440 1.78 -7.30 -23.55
CA SER A 440 2.70 -6.33 -22.98
C SER A 440 2.32 -5.95 -21.54
N PHE A 441 3.33 -5.63 -20.74
CA PHE A 441 3.16 -5.12 -19.38
C PHE A 441 4.34 -4.22 -19.00
N ALA A 442 4.08 -3.25 -18.15
CA ALA A 442 5.12 -2.53 -17.43
C ALA A 442 5.48 -3.33 -16.19
N ASP A 443 6.77 -3.48 -15.91
CA ASP A 443 7.27 -4.12 -14.70
C ASP A 443 8.07 -3.11 -13.88
N LYS A 444 7.65 -2.88 -12.65
CA LYS A 444 8.39 -2.13 -11.65
C LYS A 444 9.20 -3.11 -10.82
N PHE A 445 10.48 -3.14 -11.09
CA PHE A 445 11.43 -4.04 -10.43
C PHE A 445 12.28 -3.31 -9.39
N SER A 446 12.50 -3.95 -8.26
CA SER A 446 13.52 -3.54 -7.29
C SER A 446 14.10 -4.75 -6.57
N SER A 447 15.26 -4.60 -5.93
CA SER A 447 15.73 -5.54 -4.92
C SER A 447 16.23 -4.75 -3.70
N ARG A 448 16.57 -5.43 -2.63
CA ARG A 448 16.99 -4.75 -1.40
C ARG A 448 18.11 -3.73 -1.60
N MET A 449 19.03 -3.98 -2.54
CA MET A 449 20.16 -3.10 -2.84
C MET A 449 20.04 -2.35 -4.17
N LYS A 450 18.96 -2.54 -4.91
CA LYS A 450 18.69 -1.86 -6.17
C LYS A 450 17.41 -1.04 -6.04
N PRO A 451 17.49 0.30 -6.18
CA PRO A 451 16.32 1.15 -6.27
C PRO A 451 15.34 0.69 -7.34
N PRO A 452 14.07 1.09 -7.28
CA PRO A 452 13.10 0.80 -8.31
C PRO A 452 13.57 1.24 -9.70
N LEU A 453 13.31 0.40 -10.68
CA LEU A 453 13.37 0.73 -12.10
C LEU A 453 12.06 0.34 -12.77
N LEU A 454 11.75 0.96 -13.90
CA LEU A 454 10.59 0.65 -14.72
C LEU A 454 11.05 0.10 -16.06
N GLN A 455 10.48 -1.03 -16.47
CA GLN A 455 10.79 -1.65 -17.73
C GLN A 455 9.51 -2.07 -18.46
N LEU A 456 9.55 -1.98 -19.78
CA LEU A 456 8.49 -2.41 -20.66
C LEU A 456 8.80 -3.83 -21.14
N CYS A 457 7.90 -4.74 -20.85
CA CYS A 457 8.03 -6.17 -21.14
C CYS A 457 6.98 -6.63 -22.16
N SER A 458 7.33 -7.62 -22.94
CA SER A 458 6.39 -8.42 -23.73
C SER A 458 6.58 -9.90 -23.41
N ILE A 459 5.49 -10.65 -23.29
CA ILE A 459 5.55 -12.07 -22.90
C ILE A 459 6.43 -12.85 -23.92
N GLY A 460 7.49 -13.49 -23.39
CA GLY A 460 8.44 -14.25 -24.19
C GLY A 460 9.56 -13.43 -24.85
N GLN A 461 9.65 -12.14 -24.55
CA GLN A 461 10.72 -11.24 -25.02
C GLN A 461 11.50 -10.65 -23.84
N LYS A 462 12.62 -9.99 -24.15
CA LYS A 462 13.40 -9.24 -23.15
C LYS A 462 12.66 -7.96 -22.78
N CYS A 463 12.76 -7.56 -21.51
CA CYS A 463 12.26 -6.27 -21.05
C CYS A 463 13.27 -5.15 -21.33
N ASP A 464 12.77 -3.97 -21.69
CA ASP A 464 13.55 -2.77 -21.94
C ASP A 464 13.30 -1.72 -20.86
N VAL A 465 14.38 -1.28 -20.19
CA VAL A 465 14.30 -0.29 -19.12
C VAL A 465 14.04 1.10 -19.72
N PHE A 466 12.96 1.76 -19.30
CA PHE A 466 12.64 3.11 -19.74
C PHE A 466 12.80 4.17 -18.64
N TRP A 467 12.88 3.75 -17.36
CA TRP A 467 13.21 4.65 -16.25
C TRP A 467 14.04 3.94 -15.19
N SER A 468 15.04 4.63 -14.66
CA SER A 468 15.84 4.19 -13.51
C SER A 468 16.53 5.39 -12.87
N THR A 469 16.96 5.25 -11.62
CA THR A 469 17.72 6.27 -10.91
C THR A 469 19.17 5.83 -10.70
N ARG A 470 20.08 6.81 -10.69
CA ARG A 470 21.50 6.66 -10.34
C ARG A 470 21.86 7.43 -9.06
N ALA A 471 20.88 8.04 -8.41
CA ALA A 471 21.11 8.94 -7.27
C ALA A 471 21.88 8.28 -6.12
N VAL A 472 21.68 6.97 -5.93
CA VAL A 472 22.34 6.21 -4.85
C VAL A 472 23.76 5.76 -5.17
N GLU A 473 24.22 5.85 -6.42
CA GLU A 473 25.55 5.39 -6.84
C GLU A 473 26.70 6.18 -6.21
N SER A 474 26.43 7.39 -5.72
CA SER A 474 27.41 8.23 -5.02
C SER A 474 27.61 7.87 -3.54
N TYR A 475 26.79 6.97 -3.00
CA TYR A 475 26.84 6.50 -1.61
C TYR A 475 27.33 5.05 -1.53
N SER A 476 27.99 4.70 -0.43
CA SER A 476 28.41 3.32 -0.17
C SER A 476 27.41 2.67 0.78
N PHE A 477 26.47 1.92 0.22
CA PHE A 477 25.50 1.16 1.01
C PHE A 477 25.97 -0.27 1.24
N ARG A 478 25.66 -0.79 2.41
CA ARG A 478 25.98 -2.16 2.80
C ARG A 478 24.77 -3.06 2.66
N PRO A 479 24.94 -4.28 2.13
CA PRO A 479 23.88 -5.27 2.22
C PRO A 479 23.73 -5.72 3.67
N PRO A 480 22.49 -5.83 4.19
CA PRO A 480 22.26 -6.42 5.49
C PRO A 480 22.48 -7.94 5.43
N GLU A 481 22.93 -8.51 6.56
CA GLU A 481 22.95 -9.95 6.79
C GLU A 481 21.53 -10.50 6.84
N GLN A 482 21.28 -11.60 6.15
CA GLN A 482 20.00 -12.29 6.21
C GLN A 482 20.06 -13.39 7.28
N LEU A 483 19.01 -13.48 8.09
CA LEU A 483 18.86 -14.51 9.11
C LEU A 483 17.58 -15.29 8.87
N GLU A 484 17.64 -16.58 9.10
CA GLU A 484 16.51 -17.47 9.31
C GLU A 484 16.62 -18.04 10.72
N VAL A 485 15.60 -17.82 11.53
CA VAL A 485 15.55 -18.24 12.92
C VAL A 485 14.37 -19.18 13.11
N LYS A 486 14.64 -20.40 13.56
CA LYS A 486 13.59 -21.37 13.90
C LYS A 486 13.19 -21.21 15.36
N VAL A 487 11.90 -20.94 15.58
CA VAL A 487 11.33 -20.90 16.93
C VAL A 487 10.95 -22.30 17.41
N GLN A 488 10.53 -22.40 18.67
CA GLN A 488 10.38 -23.70 19.35
C GLN A 488 9.43 -24.69 18.65
N ASP A 489 8.38 -24.20 17.98
CA ASP A 489 7.41 -25.02 17.24
C ASP A 489 7.89 -25.40 15.83
N GLY A 490 9.11 -24.99 15.44
CA GLY A 490 9.72 -25.25 14.13
C GLY A 490 9.41 -24.19 13.08
N THR A 491 8.62 -23.16 13.40
CA THR A 491 8.32 -22.05 12.49
C THR A 491 9.61 -21.27 12.18
N SER A 492 9.89 -21.03 10.89
CA SER A 492 11.02 -20.19 10.46
C SER A 492 10.59 -18.72 10.47
N LEU A 493 11.38 -17.86 11.10
CA LEU A 493 11.26 -16.41 11.06
C LEU A 493 12.38 -15.84 10.21
N TYR A 494 12.07 -14.85 9.37
CA TYR A 494 13.06 -14.17 8.53
C TYR A 494 13.38 -12.80 9.09
N ALA A 495 14.67 -12.45 9.07
CA ALA A 495 15.16 -11.17 9.58
C ALA A 495 16.32 -10.64 8.72
N THR A 496 16.57 -9.34 8.86
CA THR A 496 17.75 -8.68 8.31
C THR A 496 18.48 -7.91 9.40
N LEU A 497 19.80 -8.02 9.42
CA LEU A 497 20.66 -7.28 10.33
C LEU A 497 21.66 -6.45 9.53
N LEU A 498 21.58 -5.14 9.64
CA LEU A 498 22.57 -4.23 9.09
C LEU A 498 23.60 -3.89 10.17
N LEU A 499 24.87 -4.14 9.90
CA LEU A 499 25.98 -3.87 10.81
C LEU A 499 26.77 -2.63 10.38
N PRO A 500 27.31 -1.82 11.31
CA PRO A 500 28.24 -0.75 10.98
C PRO A 500 29.57 -1.28 10.45
N ASP A 501 30.33 -0.41 9.75
CA ASP A 501 31.60 -0.76 9.16
C ASP A 501 32.72 -0.98 10.20
N GLY A 502 33.61 -1.94 9.90
CA GLY A 502 34.91 -2.09 10.57
C GLY A 502 34.85 -2.51 12.03
N VAL A 503 33.67 -2.91 12.53
CA VAL A 503 33.52 -3.26 13.95
C VAL A 503 33.72 -4.77 14.19
N THR A 504 34.74 -5.10 14.93
CA THR A 504 35.11 -6.49 15.29
C THR A 504 35.13 -6.73 16.80
N ASN A 505 35.13 -5.68 17.62
CA ASN A 505 35.20 -5.79 19.08
C ASN A 505 33.90 -6.34 19.66
N PRO A 506 33.95 -7.36 20.54
CA PRO A 506 32.77 -7.88 21.19
C PRO A 506 32.00 -6.81 21.99
N ALA A 507 30.69 -6.92 22.02
CA ALA A 507 29.76 -6.04 22.77
C ALA A 507 30.04 -4.53 22.61
N SER A 508 30.42 -4.10 21.37
CA SER A 508 30.76 -2.70 21.07
C SER A 508 29.69 -1.94 20.32
N VAL A 509 28.76 -2.66 19.64
CA VAL A 509 27.75 -2.08 18.75
C VAL A 509 26.38 -2.10 19.43
N PRO A 510 25.76 -0.93 19.69
CA PRO A 510 24.37 -0.86 20.11
C PRO A 510 23.43 -1.40 19.03
N LEU A 511 22.33 -2.04 19.44
CA LEU A 511 21.33 -2.63 18.55
C LEU A 511 20.04 -1.80 18.56
N VAL A 512 19.58 -1.40 17.39
CA VAL A 512 18.28 -0.81 17.16
C VAL A 512 17.37 -1.85 16.51
N VAL A 513 16.24 -2.18 17.14
CA VAL A 513 15.23 -3.12 16.64
C VAL A 513 14.10 -2.30 16.04
N ASN A 514 13.73 -2.59 14.79
CA ASN A 514 12.70 -1.86 14.07
C ASN A 514 11.76 -2.82 13.30
N PRO A 515 10.87 -3.54 13.96
CA PRO A 515 9.83 -4.33 13.32
C PRO A 515 8.59 -3.46 13.05
N TYR A 516 7.79 -3.84 12.06
CA TYR A 516 6.39 -3.40 12.03
C TYR A 516 5.58 -4.21 13.04
N GLY A 517 5.64 -5.54 12.94
CA GLY A 517 5.11 -6.49 13.92
C GLY A 517 3.62 -6.78 13.81
N GLY A 518 2.85 -5.88 13.20
CA GLY A 518 1.41 -6.02 13.03
C GLY A 518 0.98 -7.03 11.98
N PRO A 519 -0.25 -7.53 12.05
CA PRO A 519 -0.84 -8.39 11.04
C PRO A 519 -0.86 -7.74 9.64
N GLY A 520 -0.78 -8.58 8.62
CA GLY A 520 -0.86 -8.23 7.21
C GLY A 520 0.50 -7.93 6.57
N PRO A 521 1.14 -6.77 6.76
CA PRO A 521 2.34 -6.40 6.02
C PRO A 521 3.56 -7.27 6.30
N GLN A 522 4.27 -7.70 5.23
CA GLN A 522 5.61 -8.26 5.30
C GLN A 522 6.65 -7.15 5.13
N THR A 523 7.60 -7.04 6.07
CA THR A 523 8.65 -6.00 6.05
C THR A 523 10.01 -6.56 5.61
N VAL A 524 10.31 -7.80 5.92
CA VAL A 524 11.54 -8.48 5.50
C VAL A 524 11.34 -9.10 4.12
N ALA A 525 11.73 -8.36 3.08
CA ALA A 525 11.62 -8.78 1.68
C ALA A 525 12.85 -8.36 0.87
N ASN A 526 13.08 -9.02 -0.27
CA ASN A 526 14.10 -8.63 -1.24
C ASN A 526 13.55 -7.52 -2.16
N ARG A 527 13.19 -6.38 -1.57
CA ARG A 527 12.72 -5.18 -2.27
C ARG A 527 13.38 -3.94 -1.70
N TRP A 528 13.44 -2.87 -2.50
CA TRP A 528 13.84 -1.57 -2.03
C TRP A 528 12.81 -1.01 -1.05
N SER A 529 13.30 -0.38 0.02
CA SER A 529 12.48 0.35 0.97
C SER A 529 13.19 1.65 1.33
N ASP A 530 12.45 2.73 1.45
CA ASP A 530 13.02 4.01 1.88
C ASP A 530 13.54 3.97 3.32
N SER A 531 13.04 3.06 4.15
CA SER A 531 13.59 2.79 5.49
C SER A 531 15.04 2.30 5.43
N LEU A 532 15.45 1.61 4.34
CA LEU A 532 16.83 1.19 4.15
C LEU A 532 17.81 2.38 4.21
N LEU A 533 17.44 3.55 3.69
CA LEU A 533 18.30 4.73 3.72
C LEU A 533 18.55 5.21 5.15
N PHE A 534 17.51 5.20 6.00
CA PHE A 534 17.68 5.55 7.40
C PHE A 534 18.42 4.47 8.18
N ASP A 535 18.26 3.20 7.86
CA ASP A 535 19.06 2.11 8.42
C ASP A 535 20.55 2.27 8.09
N GLN A 536 20.88 2.62 6.82
CA GLN A 536 22.24 2.92 6.39
C GLN A 536 22.83 4.10 7.17
N LEU A 537 22.02 5.14 7.41
CA LEU A 537 22.41 6.29 8.23
C LEU A 537 22.72 5.84 9.68
N LEU A 538 21.84 5.06 10.30
CA LEU A 538 22.06 4.51 11.64
C LEU A 538 23.34 3.67 11.70
N ALA A 539 23.60 2.86 10.67
CA ALA A 539 24.81 2.06 10.59
C ALA A 539 26.07 2.94 10.49
N GLN A 540 26.04 4.02 9.69
CA GLN A 540 27.12 5.03 9.64
C GLN A 540 27.34 5.73 10.98
N HIS A 541 26.29 5.88 11.79
CA HIS A 541 26.36 6.39 13.17
C HIS A 541 26.75 5.32 14.19
N GLY A 542 27.12 4.10 13.76
CA GLY A 542 27.64 3.04 14.62
C GLY A 542 26.59 2.18 15.31
N PHE A 543 25.33 2.19 14.84
CA PHE A 543 24.27 1.31 15.32
C PHE A 543 24.12 0.09 14.40
N ALA A 544 23.82 -1.07 14.95
CA ALA A 544 23.27 -2.16 14.19
C ALA A 544 21.73 -2.02 14.12
N VAL A 545 21.13 -2.38 12.99
CA VAL A 545 19.66 -2.29 12.79
C VAL A 545 19.12 -3.67 12.44
N LEU A 546 18.13 -4.14 13.21
CA LEU A 546 17.47 -5.42 13.05
C LEU A 546 16.01 -5.25 12.69
N HIS A 547 15.62 -5.86 11.57
CA HIS A 547 14.21 -6.04 11.17
C HIS A 547 13.88 -7.53 11.18
N ALA A 548 12.68 -7.89 11.63
CA ALA A 548 12.16 -9.23 11.55
C ALA A 548 10.65 -9.25 11.36
N ASP A 549 10.16 -10.25 10.62
CA ASP A 549 8.74 -10.56 10.50
C ASP A 549 8.38 -11.71 11.45
N ASN A 550 7.40 -11.45 12.30
CA ASN A 550 6.86 -12.38 13.28
C ASN A 550 5.60 -13.07 12.78
N ARG A 551 5.12 -14.08 13.48
CA ARG A 551 3.80 -14.66 13.26
C ARG A 551 2.72 -13.57 13.35
N GLY A 552 1.72 -13.65 12.47
CA GLY A 552 0.70 -12.63 12.23
C GLY A 552 0.92 -11.84 10.95
N THR A 553 2.18 -11.67 10.47
CA THR A 553 2.41 -11.02 9.17
C THR A 553 1.94 -11.91 8.02
N GLY A 554 1.69 -11.31 6.85
CA GLY A 554 1.17 -12.01 5.67
C GLY A 554 2.24 -12.76 4.86
N ARG A 555 1.79 -13.34 3.75
CA ARG A 555 2.62 -14.00 2.72
C ARG A 555 3.31 -15.29 3.16
N ARG A 556 2.83 -15.89 4.24
CA ARG A 556 3.40 -17.09 4.89
C ARG A 556 2.35 -18.16 5.17
N GLY A 557 1.18 -18.07 4.57
CA GLY A 557 0.07 -18.98 4.74
C GLY A 557 -0.89 -18.61 5.87
N ARG A 558 -2.08 -19.21 5.81
CA ARG A 558 -3.21 -18.96 6.72
C ARG A 558 -2.84 -19.12 8.20
N ALA A 559 -2.18 -20.21 8.55
CA ALA A 559 -1.82 -20.49 9.95
C ALA A 559 -0.87 -19.44 10.53
N PHE A 560 0.08 -18.94 9.72
CA PHE A 560 1.02 -17.91 10.12
C PHE A 560 0.31 -16.55 10.30
N ALA A 561 -0.55 -16.16 9.36
CA ALA A 561 -1.34 -14.93 9.44
C ALA A 561 -2.33 -14.96 10.62
N GLN A 562 -3.07 -16.07 10.77
CA GLN A 562 -4.08 -16.24 11.82
C GLN A 562 -3.51 -16.49 13.23
N ALA A 563 -2.19 -16.54 13.39
CA ALA A 563 -1.55 -16.61 14.72
C ALA A 563 -1.78 -15.32 15.54
N ALA A 564 -2.09 -14.20 14.89
CA ALA A 564 -2.45 -12.94 15.55
C ALA A 564 -3.89 -12.92 16.10
N TYR A 565 -4.76 -13.84 15.66
CA TYR A 565 -6.15 -13.88 16.09
C TYR A 565 -6.23 -14.15 17.60
N HIS A 566 -6.86 -13.24 18.34
CA HIS A 566 -6.93 -13.24 19.81
C HIS A 566 -5.54 -13.24 20.49
N ASN A 567 -4.51 -12.70 19.79
CA ASN A 567 -3.13 -12.68 20.30
C ASN A 567 -2.36 -11.46 19.76
N PHE A 568 -2.74 -10.26 20.19
CA PHE A 568 -2.14 -8.99 19.80
C PHE A 568 -1.03 -8.56 20.77
N GLY A 569 0.21 -8.90 20.46
CA GLY A 569 1.41 -8.53 21.21
C GLY A 569 2.23 -9.72 21.70
N PRO A 570 1.70 -10.67 22.49
CA PRO A 570 2.50 -11.72 23.09
C PRO A 570 3.27 -12.58 22.08
N ILE A 571 2.60 -13.17 21.09
CA ILE A 571 3.26 -14.06 20.11
C ILE A 571 4.22 -13.30 19.22
N GLN A 572 3.86 -12.07 18.82
CA GLN A 572 4.72 -11.21 18.03
C GLN A 572 6.00 -10.86 18.81
N PHE A 573 5.86 -10.53 20.10
CA PHE A 573 6.98 -10.18 20.95
C PHE A 573 7.89 -11.38 21.24
N GLU A 574 7.34 -12.57 21.47
CA GLU A 574 8.09 -13.81 21.62
C GLU A 574 8.95 -14.08 20.40
N ASP A 575 8.39 -13.97 19.20
CA ASP A 575 9.08 -14.16 17.94
C ASP A 575 10.21 -13.15 17.74
N GLN A 576 9.95 -11.88 18.01
CA GLN A 576 10.96 -10.82 17.90
C GLN A 576 12.12 -11.03 18.88
N MET A 577 11.81 -11.44 20.12
CA MET A 577 12.85 -11.72 21.11
C MET A 577 13.69 -12.95 20.75
N ALA A 578 13.09 -13.96 20.15
CA ALA A 578 13.84 -15.11 19.63
C ALA A 578 14.83 -14.68 18.52
N VAL A 579 14.41 -13.78 17.63
CA VAL A 579 15.30 -13.23 16.60
C VAL A 579 16.40 -12.34 17.21
N VAL A 580 16.08 -11.49 18.18
CA VAL A 580 17.07 -10.67 18.90
C VAL A 580 18.12 -11.56 19.58
N ASP A 581 17.72 -12.63 20.26
CA ASP A 581 18.63 -13.54 20.94
C ASP A 581 19.50 -14.32 19.95
N ALA A 582 18.93 -14.75 18.82
CA ALA A 582 19.70 -15.40 17.76
C ALA A 582 20.74 -14.44 17.12
N ALA A 583 20.37 -13.16 16.91
CA ALA A 583 21.27 -12.15 16.40
C ALA A 583 22.44 -11.89 17.39
N LEU A 584 22.15 -11.73 18.68
CA LEU A 584 23.17 -11.54 19.73
C LEU A 584 24.12 -12.73 19.84
N ALA A 585 23.60 -13.95 19.71
CA ALA A 585 24.40 -15.15 19.74
C ALA A 585 25.30 -15.30 18.49
N LYS A 586 24.80 -14.97 17.32
CA LYS A 586 25.52 -15.09 16.05
C LYS A 586 26.56 -13.98 15.83
N PHE A 587 26.28 -12.76 16.32
CA PHE A 587 27.10 -11.58 16.09
C PHE A 587 27.64 -11.00 17.42
N PRO A 588 28.78 -11.50 17.91
CA PRO A 588 29.31 -11.15 19.24
C PRO A 588 29.68 -9.68 19.40
N GLN A 589 29.83 -8.91 18.32
CA GLN A 589 30.04 -7.47 18.35
C GLN A 589 28.80 -6.67 18.83
N LEU A 590 27.59 -7.25 18.77
CA LEU A 590 26.40 -6.62 19.28
C LEU A 590 26.42 -6.49 20.82
N ASP A 591 25.98 -5.34 21.32
CA ASP A 591 25.86 -5.09 22.76
C ASP A 591 24.41 -5.25 23.22
N GLY A 592 24.09 -6.42 23.76
CA GLY A 592 22.75 -6.71 24.31
C GLY A 592 22.36 -5.87 25.52
N LYS A 593 23.26 -5.02 26.08
CA LYS A 593 22.95 -4.07 27.16
C LYS A 593 22.60 -2.66 26.63
N ARG A 594 22.84 -2.41 25.35
CA ARG A 594 22.55 -1.13 24.68
C ARG A 594 21.63 -1.36 23.51
N MET A 595 20.36 -1.75 23.81
CA MET A 595 19.33 -1.97 22.81
C MET A 595 18.30 -0.86 22.84
N GLY A 596 17.84 -0.45 21.66
CA GLY A 596 16.70 0.44 21.45
C GLY A 596 15.66 -0.20 20.55
N TRP A 597 14.45 0.33 20.58
CA TRP A 597 13.34 -0.14 19.76
C TRP A 597 12.60 1.06 19.16
N TRP A 598 12.21 1.00 17.90
CA TRP A 598 11.32 2.03 17.35
C TRP A 598 10.40 1.47 16.28
N GLY A 599 9.31 2.20 16.04
CA GLY A 599 8.39 1.89 14.97
C GLY A 599 7.27 2.90 14.84
N TRP A 600 6.50 2.73 13.77
CA TRP A 600 5.41 3.60 13.35
C TRP A 600 4.10 2.82 13.32
N SER A 601 2.95 3.47 13.68
CA SER A 601 1.65 2.85 13.67
C SER A 601 1.64 1.61 14.59
N TRP A 602 1.30 0.43 14.07
CA TRP A 602 1.43 -0.82 14.82
C TRP A 602 2.86 -1.02 15.37
N GLY A 603 3.89 -0.64 14.60
CA GLY A 603 5.29 -0.64 15.10
C GLY A 603 5.53 0.31 16.26
N GLY A 604 4.80 1.43 16.33
CA GLY A 604 4.76 2.34 17.48
C GLY A 604 4.11 1.68 18.69
N THR A 605 2.97 1.01 18.51
CA THR A 605 2.32 0.16 19.52
C THR A 605 3.28 -0.90 20.03
N PHE A 606 4.00 -1.54 19.12
CA PHE A 606 4.96 -2.59 19.45
C PHE A 606 6.18 -2.07 20.18
N THR A 607 6.61 -0.83 19.92
CA THR A 607 7.63 -0.13 20.73
C THR A 607 7.16 0.02 22.17
N LEU A 608 5.94 0.49 22.38
CA LEU A 608 5.36 0.62 23.72
C LEU A 608 5.21 -0.75 24.39
N TYR A 609 4.80 -1.77 23.63
CA TYR A 609 4.71 -3.15 24.14
C TYR A 609 6.08 -3.65 24.61
N ALA A 610 7.13 -3.48 23.80
CA ALA A 610 8.49 -3.90 24.15
C ALA A 610 9.00 -3.19 25.41
N LEU A 611 8.78 -1.88 25.57
CA LEU A 611 9.22 -1.11 26.73
C LEU A 611 8.40 -1.39 27.99
N THR A 612 7.18 -1.88 27.88
CA THR A 612 6.32 -2.21 29.03
C THR A 612 6.41 -3.67 29.46
N HIS A 613 6.93 -4.57 28.60
CA HIS A 613 7.03 -6.02 28.88
C HIS A 613 8.47 -6.55 28.95
N SER A 614 9.48 -5.67 28.79
CA SER A 614 10.88 -6.04 28.90
C SER A 614 11.70 -4.89 29.50
N ASP A 615 12.76 -5.23 30.26
CA ASP A 615 13.75 -4.30 30.78
C ASP A 615 15.04 -4.25 29.95
N ARG A 616 15.07 -4.96 28.81
CA ARG A 616 16.25 -5.07 27.94
C ARG A 616 16.50 -3.80 27.12
N PHE A 617 15.48 -2.97 26.88
CA PHE A 617 15.57 -1.80 26.01
C PHE A 617 15.80 -0.52 26.80
N ARG A 618 16.88 0.20 26.48
CA ARG A 618 17.23 1.46 27.15
C ARG A 618 16.38 2.63 26.69
N THR A 619 15.94 2.58 25.43
CA THR A 619 15.15 3.64 24.83
C THR A 619 14.23 3.11 23.73
N GLY A 620 13.13 3.82 23.47
CA GLY A 620 12.26 3.57 22.33
C GLY A 620 11.66 4.84 21.76
N VAL A 621 11.29 4.76 20.47
CA VAL A 621 10.57 5.80 19.77
C VAL A 621 9.28 5.20 19.20
N ALA A 622 8.14 5.68 19.67
CA ALA A 622 6.82 5.25 19.25
C ALA A 622 6.15 6.37 18.44
N VAL A 623 6.00 6.14 17.12
CA VAL A 623 5.38 7.10 16.21
C VAL A 623 3.94 6.68 15.93
N ALA A 624 2.98 7.55 16.20
CA ALA A 624 1.55 7.37 15.97
C ALA A 624 1.03 5.99 16.45
N PRO A 625 1.25 5.60 17.73
CA PRO A 625 0.88 4.28 18.23
C PRO A 625 -0.60 4.15 18.52
N VAL A 626 -1.20 2.98 18.21
CA VAL A 626 -2.45 2.55 18.83
C VAL A 626 -2.13 2.10 20.26
N THR A 627 -2.72 2.72 21.26
CA THR A 627 -2.46 2.39 22.67
C THR A 627 -3.58 1.64 23.34
N ASP A 628 -4.79 1.83 22.84
CA ASP A 628 -5.99 1.08 23.21
C ASP A 628 -6.70 0.63 21.95
N TRP A 629 -6.89 -0.67 21.79
CA TRP A 629 -7.53 -1.25 20.60
C TRP A 629 -9.01 -0.86 20.46
N ARG A 630 -9.63 -0.31 21.49
CA ARG A 630 -10.98 0.29 21.43
C ARG A 630 -11.00 1.65 20.73
N ASN A 631 -9.82 2.28 20.54
CA ASN A 631 -9.66 3.57 19.86
C ASN A 631 -9.22 3.43 18.40
N TYR A 632 -9.18 2.21 17.88
CA TYR A 632 -8.91 1.99 16.46
C TYR A 632 -10.21 1.59 15.73
N ASP A 633 -10.19 1.46 14.40
CA ASP A 633 -11.40 1.17 13.64
C ASP A 633 -11.97 -0.24 13.89
N SER A 634 -13.27 -0.40 13.57
CA SER A 634 -14.01 -1.64 13.77
C SER A 634 -13.54 -2.78 12.87
N ILE A 635 -13.33 -2.50 11.55
CA ILE A 635 -13.06 -3.56 10.56
C ILE A 635 -11.74 -4.27 10.86
N TYR A 636 -10.66 -3.52 11.06
CA TYR A 636 -9.35 -4.08 11.39
C TYR A 636 -9.36 -4.74 12.77
N THR A 637 -9.82 -4.00 13.78
CA THR A 637 -9.68 -4.48 15.16
C THR A 637 -10.52 -5.71 15.42
N GLU A 638 -11.77 -5.73 14.98
CA GLU A 638 -12.68 -6.86 15.21
C GLU A 638 -12.30 -8.12 14.43
N ARG A 639 -11.64 -7.98 13.28
CA ARG A 639 -11.08 -9.12 12.53
C ARG A 639 -10.15 -9.97 13.41
N TYR A 640 -9.32 -9.32 14.22
CA TYR A 640 -8.33 -10.01 15.05
C TYR A 640 -8.75 -10.19 16.50
N MET A 641 -9.60 -9.27 17.01
CA MET A 641 -9.95 -9.19 18.42
C MET A 641 -11.40 -9.59 18.72
N SER A 642 -12.25 -9.81 17.69
CA SER A 642 -13.70 -9.94 17.82
C SER A 642 -14.35 -8.71 18.47
N LEU A 643 -15.63 -8.75 18.78
CA LEU A 643 -16.31 -7.64 19.45
C LEU A 643 -15.79 -7.46 20.91
N PRO A 644 -15.73 -6.22 21.43
CA PRO A 644 -15.32 -5.98 22.82
C PRO A 644 -16.16 -6.73 23.87
N GLY A 645 -17.45 -6.97 23.58
CA GLY A 645 -18.34 -7.76 24.45
C GLY A 645 -18.02 -9.25 24.45
N GLU A 646 -17.42 -9.78 23.37
CA GLU A 646 -17.07 -11.19 23.23
C GLU A 646 -15.64 -11.49 23.74
N PHE A 647 -14.73 -10.52 23.64
CA PHE A 647 -13.32 -10.69 24.00
C PHE A 647 -12.78 -9.56 24.87
N SER A 648 -13.54 -9.11 25.88
CA SER A 648 -13.21 -7.97 26.75
C SER A 648 -11.86 -8.11 27.48
N ASP A 649 -11.49 -9.31 27.89
CA ASP A 649 -10.21 -9.58 28.56
C ASP A 649 -9.03 -9.41 27.57
N GLY A 650 -9.20 -9.74 26.29
CA GLY A 650 -8.21 -9.49 25.25
C GLY A 650 -7.97 -8.00 25.04
N TYR A 651 -9.03 -7.21 24.88
CA TYR A 651 -8.92 -5.75 24.75
C TYR A 651 -8.20 -5.13 25.97
N LYS A 652 -8.49 -5.61 27.18
CA LYS A 652 -7.80 -5.17 28.38
C LYS A 652 -6.33 -5.59 28.42
N THR A 653 -6.02 -6.82 28.00
CA THR A 653 -4.67 -7.40 28.10
C THR A 653 -3.74 -6.86 27.02
N PHE A 654 -4.24 -6.70 25.79
CA PHE A 654 -3.42 -6.34 24.64
C PHE A 654 -3.33 -4.84 24.37
N SER A 655 -4.16 -4.01 25.01
CA SER A 655 -4.04 -2.56 24.93
C SER A 655 -2.91 -2.07 25.84
N VAL A 656 -1.83 -1.55 25.23
CA VAL A 656 -0.59 -1.17 25.95
C VAL A 656 -0.80 -0.03 26.96
N VAL A 657 -1.86 0.77 26.83
CA VAL A 657 -2.24 1.81 27.78
C VAL A 657 -2.43 1.23 29.20
N ASN A 658 -2.89 0.00 29.32
CA ASN A 658 -3.09 -0.68 30.60
C ASN A 658 -1.76 -1.16 31.22
N SER A 659 -0.69 -1.18 30.46
CA SER A 659 0.68 -1.56 30.91
C SER A 659 1.59 -0.34 31.07
N ALA A 660 1.12 0.88 30.83
CA ALA A 660 1.94 2.11 30.84
C ALA A 660 2.78 2.29 32.12
N SER A 661 2.24 1.91 33.30
CA SER A 661 2.94 1.96 34.59
C SER A 661 4.15 1.03 34.70
N LYS A 662 4.29 0.07 33.77
CA LYS A 662 5.43 -0.88 33.71
C LYS A 662 6.55 -0.41 32.80
N LEU A 663 6.41 0.73 32.13
CA LEU A 663 7.35 1.22 31.13
C LEU A 663 8.77 1.33 31.71
N LYS A 664 9.73 0.79 31.00
CA LYS A 664 11.17 0.85 31.28
C LYS A 664 11.88 1.60 30.17
N GLY A 665 13.06 2.16 30.50
CA GLY A 665 13.86 2.92 29.54
C GLY A 665 13.33 4.33 29.30
N ARG A 666 13.83 4.96 28.23
CA ARG A 666 13.47 6.33 27.85
C ARG A 666 12.58 6.30 26.61
N LEU A 667 11.45 6.95 26.68
CA LEU A 667 10.44 6.97 25.62
C LEU A 667 10.37 8.33 24.96
N LEU A 668 10.41 8.33 23.61
CA LEU A 668 9.96 9.44 22.77
C LEU A 668 8.65 9.02 22.09
N LEU A 669 7.56 9.73 22.42
CA LEU A 669 6.28 9.64 21.72
C LEU A 669 6.24 10.68 20.60
N VAL A 670 5.70 10.30 19.44
CA VAL A 670 5.55 11.19 18.29
C VAL A 670 4.15 11.04 17.72
N HIS A 671 3.46 12.17 17.41
CA HIS A 671 2.13 12.11 16.79
C HIS A 671 1.82 13.34 15.94
N GLY A 672 1.08 13.15 14.84
CA GLY A 672 0.46 14.22 14.05
C GLY A 672 -0.88 14.63 14.64
N THR A 673 -1.21 15.93 14.70
CA THR A 673 -2.51 16.34 15.26
C THR A 673 -3.68 16.20 14.28
N GLY A 674 -3.39 16.00 13.00
CA GLY A 674 -4.38 15.73 11.95
C GLY A 674 -4.40 14.26 11.53
N ASP A 675 -3.93 13.36 12.42
CA ASP A 675 -3.96 11.92 12.17
C ASP A 675 -5.41 11.42 12.14
N ASP A 676 -5.85 11.02 10.96
CA ASP A 676 -7.19 10.55 10.65
C ASP A 676 -7.32 9.01 10.67
N ASN A 677 -6.20 8.32 10.95
CA ASN A 677 -6.13 6.87 11.04
C ASN A 677 -5.97 6.44 12.51
N VAL A 678 -4.82 6.72 13.11
CA VAL A 678 -4.59 6.52 14.54
C VAL A 678 -4.76 7.86 15.24
N HIS A 679 -5.91 8.10 15.80
CA HIS A 679 -6.24 9.38 16.41
C HIS A 679 -5.31 9.74 17.58
N LEU A 680 -5.02 11.04 17.72
CA LEU A 680 -4.14 11.59 18.75
C LEU A 680 -4.54 11.17 20.17
N GLU A 681 -5.81 10.85 20.43
CA GLU A 681 -6.30 10.39 21.72
C GLU A 681 -5.53 9.19 22.26
N ASN A 682 -5.07 8.28 21.40
CA ASN A 682 -4.23 7.15 21.78
C ASN A 682 -2.98 7.61 22.52
N THR A 683 -2.25 8.60 21.97
CA THR A 683 -1.08 9.18 22.64
C THR A 683 -1.47 9.94 23.91
N VAL A 684 -2.54 10.72 23.90
CA VAL A 684 -2.98 11.51 25.06
C VAL A 684 -3.38 10.61 26.24
N GLN A 685 -4.12 9.53 25.99
CA GLN A 685 -4.51 8.57 27.01
C GLN A 685 -3.29 7.83 27.59
N PHE A 686 -2.31 7.44 26.76
CA PHE A 686 -1.08 6.83 27.24
C PHE A 686 -0.24 7.78 28.09
N VAL A 687 -0.12 9.03 27.65
CA VAL A 687 0.57 10.11 28.41
C VAL A 687 -0.09 10.31 29.78
N GLN A 688 -1.43 10.33 29.87
CA GLN A 688 -2.14 10.43 31.15
C GLN A 688 -1.72 9.30 32.10
N LYS A 689 -1.62 8.06 31.59
CA LYS A 689 -1.20 6.92 32.41
C LYS A 689 0.26 6.98 32.85
N LEU A 690 1.15 7.53 32.03
CA LEU A 690 2.55 7.78 32.42
C LEU A 690 2.64 8.84 33.53
N ILE A 691 1.86 9.93 33.45
CA ILE A 691 1.79 10.97 34.46
C ILE A 691 1.27 10.39 35.80
N GLU A 692 0.19 9.62 35.76
CA GLU A 692 -0.36 8.93 36.94
C GLU A 692 0.67 8.00 37.63
N ALA A 693 1.54 7.38 36.81
CA ALA A 693 2.59 6.48 37.27
C ALA A 693 3.90 7.20 37.65
N GLY A 694 4.00 8.55 37.47
CA GLY A 694 5.23 9.30 37.70
C GLY A 694 6.39 8.95 36.76
N ILE A 695 6.11 8.46 35.57
CA ILE A 695 7.12 8.02 34.61
C ILE A 695 7.43 9.16 33.63
N PRO A 696 8.71 9.61 33.51
CA PRO A 696 9.09 10.64 32.56
C PRO A 696 9.10 10.11 31.10
N TYR A 697 8.72 10.97 30.19
CA TYR A 697 8.67 10.72 28.75
C TYR A 697 9.02 11.99 27.96
N ASP A 698 9.40 11.84 26.70
CA ASP A 698 9.50 12.92 25.73
C ASP A 698 8.34 12.83 24.74
N LEU A 699 7.79 13.98 24.32
CA LEU A 699 6.67 14.07 23.39
C LEU A 699 7.00 15.04 22.25
N GLN A 700 6.80 14.63 21.00
CA GLN A 700 6.90 15.45 19.81
C GLN A 700 5.58 15.46 19.06
N ILE A 701 4.95 16.62 18.96
CA ILE A 701 3.71 16.82 18.19
C ILE A 701 4.03 17.51 16.87
N TYR A 702 3.36 17.05 15.80
CA TYR A 702 3.41 17.66 14.47
C TYR A 702 2.02 18.21 14.11
N PRO A 703 1.82 19.55 14.21
CA PRO A 703 0.52 20.17 13.92
C PRO A 703 0.08 19.91 12.48
N ARG A 704 -1.21 19.62 12.28
CA ARG A 704 -1.89 19.34 11.01
C ARG A 704 -1.41 18.08 10.26
N LYS A 705 -0.37 17.41 10.74
CA LYS A 705 0.15 16.23 10.04
C LYS A 705 -0.77 15.05 10.27
N THR A 706 -1.05 14.34 9.17
CA THR A 706 -1.79 13.09 9.13
C THR A 706 -0.94 11.93 9.66
N HIS A 707 -1.42 10.71 9.54
CA HIS A 707 -0.71 9.48 9.94
C HIS A 707 0.67 9.35 9.27
N SER A 708 0.83 9.85 8.06
CA SER A 708 2.10 9.81 7.31
C SER A 708 3.17 10.77 7.84
N ILE A 709 2.82 11.81 8.57
CA ILE A 709 3.71 12.92 8.99
C ILE A 709 4.59 13.34 7.82
N SER A 710 3.97 13.66 6.68
CA SER A 710 4.63 13.91 5.41
C SER A 710 5.20 15.34 5.28
N GLY A 711 6.06 15.53 4.29
CA GLY A 711 6.71 16.79 3.96
C GLY A 711 8.21 16.81 4.26
N PRO A 712 9.05 17.37 3.37
CA PRO A 712 10.51 17.30 3.46
C PRO A 712 11.06 17.83 4.79
N ASP A 713 10.69 19.07 5.18
CA ASP A 713 11.17 19.70 6.41
C ASP A 713 10.73 18.92 7.66
N VAL A 714 9.50 18.44 7.65
CA VAL A 714 8.90 17.68 8.76
C VAL A 714 9.58 16.32 8.92
N ARG A 715 9.79 15.60 7.82
CA ARG A 715 10.52 14.34 7.82
C ARG A 715 11.97 14.53 8.28
N THR A 716 12.64 15.54 7.78
CA THR A 716 14.00 15.90 8.23
C THR A 716 14.03 16.14 9.74
N HIS A 717 13.11 16.94 10.28
CA HIS A 717 13.02 17.18 11.71
C HIS A 717 12.74 15.89 12.50
N LEU A 718 11.78 15.09 12.05
CA LEU A 718 11.39 13.83 12.72
C LEU A 718 12.56 12.85 12.80
N TYR A 719 13.23 12.58 11.68
CA TYR A 719 14.30 11.58 11.64
C TYR A 719 15.56 12.04 12.38
N ASN A 720 15.83 13.36 12.42
CA ASN A 720 16.86 13.92 13.31
C ASN A 720 16.50 13.73 14.80
N ARG A 721 15.22 13.85 15.17
CA ARG A 721 14.77 13.55 16.54
C ARG A 721 14.94 12.08 16.90
N ILE A 722 14.62 11.17 15.98
CA ILE A 722 14.81 9.72 16.18
C ILE A 722 16.30 9.38 16.34
N LEU A 723 17.16 9.90 15.46
CA LEU A 723 18.60 9.71 15.53
C LEU A 723 19.17 10.21 16.85
N THR A 724 18.79 11.43 17.27
CA THR A 724 19.23 12.05 18.53
C THR A 724 18.84 11.21 19.73
N GLN A 725 17.65 10.60 19.74
CA GLN A 725 17.18 9.71 20.82
C GLN A 725 18.13 8.51 20.98
N PHE A 726 18.51 7.87 19.88
CA PHE A 726 19.43 6.72 19.93
C PHE A 726 20.85 7.14 20.30
N GLU A 727 21.36 8.25 19.77
CA GLU A 727 22.69 8.75 20.13
C GLU A 727 22.78 9.09 21.62
N GLN A 728 21.78 9.73 22.16
CA GLN A 728 21.76 10.15 23.56
C GLN A 728 21.72 8.96 24.53
N TYR A 729 20.98 7.90 24.22
CA TYR A 729 20.70 6.84 25.21
C TYR A 729 21.40 5.51 24.91
N LEU A 730 21.93 5.30 23.70
CA LEU A 730 22.63 4.08 23.34
C LEU A 730 24.13 4.25 23.15
N LYS A 731 24.63 5.48 22.84
CA LYS A 731 26.08 5.74 22.79
C LYS A 731 26.64 5.97 24.20
N PRO A 732 27.94 5.64 24.44
CA PRO A 732 28.59 6.01 25.69
C PRO A 732 28.53 7.54 25.90
N GLN A 733 28.13 7.98 27.07
CA GLN A 733 28.23 9.38 27.44
C GLN A 733 29.73 9.73 27.51
N ILE A 734 30.19 10.66 26.69
CA ILE A 734 31.53 11.23 26.86
C ILE A 734 31.43 12.07 28.15
N GLN A 735 32.07 11.58 29.23
CA GLN A 735 32.18 12.30 30.49
C GLN A 735 33.18 13.47 30.35
#